data_a9fd2e3e7a0f81952f3947b8b3555ee8
#
_entry.id   a9fd2e3e7a0f81952f3947b8b3555ee8
#
_cell.length_a   1.000
_cell.length_b   1.000
_cell.length_c   1.000
_cell.angle_alpha   90.00
_cell.angle_beta   90.00
_cell.angle_gamma   90.00
#
_symmetry.space_group_name_H-M   'P 1'
#
loop_
_entity.id
_entity.type
_entity.pdbx_description
1 polymer ?
#
loop_
_entity_poly.entity_id
_entity_poly.type
_entity_poly.pdbx_seq_one_letter_code
_entity_poly.pdbx_strand_id
1 'polypeptide(L)'
;MKKRLVMIGNGMAGIRCMEEILKHDSDSYEITIFGDEPHPNYNRIMLSHVLQGKTNMQDIIMNEYSWYEENEITLNTNERVQSINREEKVIVTEKNRTLTYDKLIIATGSSAFILPVEGSTLPGVTGFRTIEDTQFMMDTAKEKKKAVVIGGGLLGLEAARGLIDLGMDVHVVHLMPSLMEQQLDTKAASLLREDLEAQGMKFLMEKKTVKILGTDHVEGIQFEDGEVVDCNLIVMAVGIRPNTQIAKDAGLLVNRGIVVNDYMQTNDESIYAVGECAEHGGIAYGLVAPLYEQGAILAKHITNLQTDGYAGSIVGTQLKVAGCDLFSAGQIYEDDQTKAISIFDECNRSYKKVLIRDNKVVGIVLYGDTADGTRLFSMLKKEEDIQEYTAASLLHKAGEENELDIATMSADDTICGCNGVTKGAIVHAILEQELTTFEEVKGCTKAAGSCGKCRPLVEQVLSHTLGDAFDASAQSAGMCGCTTLSRDEVVAAIHEKGLKSPKEVRNVLGFAHEDGCSKCRPALNYYLRMAIPEEYADDKSSRYVNERMNGNIQHDGTFSVIPRMYGGVTTADDLMKIAEVAKKYDVPLVKITGASRIGLYGVKKQDLPNVWADLHMTSGYAYSKSLRNVKSCVGSRFCRFGTKDSLGLGMLLEQSLEMVDTPHKMKMGVTGCPRNCAEVLTKDFGVVCVENGFQLYIGGNGGTEVREADFVMIVPTEEDALRIATAYMQYYRETGIYGERTAYWTERLGFDHIKEILQDTSKVTMLNERFQTARSTYTEAWGQALETKSLKAMYEVETVK
;
A
#
# COMPACT_ATOMS: atom_id res chain seq x y z
N MET A 1 -10.24 41.31 -20.59
CA MET A 1 -9.03 40.51 -20.80
C MET A 1 -8.75 39.79 -19.52
N LYS A 2 -8.53 38.48 -19.56
CA LYS A 2 -8.07 37.73 -18.39
C LYS A 2 -6.73 38.29 -17.90
N LYS A 3 -6.50 38.31 -16.59
CA LYS A 3 -5.19 38.67 -16.01
C LYS A 3 -4.22 37.52 -16.19
N ARG A 4 -2.94 37.79 -16.40
CA ARG A 4 -1.92 36.75 -16.55
C ARG A 4 -1.41 36.34 -15.19
N LEU A 5 -1.71 35.12 -14.79
CA LEU A 5 -1.22 34.46 -13.58
C LEU A 5 -0.09 33.49 -13.97
N VAL A 6 1.12 33.78 -13.51
CA VAL A 6 2.27 32.90 -13.73
C VAL A 6 2.63 32.21 -12.42
N MET A 7 2.91 30.92 -12.47
CA MET A 7 3.42 30.15 -11.33
C MET A 7 4.77 29.52 -11.66
N ILE A 8 5.72 29.67 -10.75
CA ILE A 8 7.04 29.05 -10.83
C ILE A 8 7.11 27.90 -9.84
N GLY A 9 7.09 26.67 -10.36
CA GLY A 9 7.06 25.43 -9.62
C GLY A 9 5.75 24.67 -9.84
N ASN A 10 5.87 23.40 -10.20
CA ASN A 10 4.75 22.46 -10.47
C ASN A 10 4.64 21.39 -9.37
N GLY A 11 5.06 21.71 -8.14
CA GLY A 11 5.01 20.79 -7.00
C GLY A 11 3.66 20.78 -6.30
N MET A 12 3.53 19.88 -5.30
CA MET A 12 2.28 19.64 -4.57
C MET A 12 1.61 20.90 -4.00
N ALA A 13 2.39 21.79 -3.36
CA ALA A 13 1.84 22.99 -2.75
C ALA A 13 1.36 24.02 -3.78
N GLY A 14 2.11 24.22 -4.87
CA GLY A 14 1.74 25.12 -5.96
C GLY A 14 0.47 24.68 -6.66
N ILE A 15 0.40 23.40 -7.05
CA ILE A 15 -0.79 22.87 -7.76
C ILE A 15 -2.00 22.81 -6.83
N ARG A 16 -1.84 22.46 -5.55
CA ARG A 16 -2.95 22.55 -4.60
C ARG A 16 -3.50 23.98 -4.47
N CYS A 17 -2.61 24.98 -4.42
CA CYS A 17 -3.01 26.39 -4.44
C CYS A 17 -3.76 26.73 -5.73
N MET A 18 -3.31 26.22 -6.88
CA MET A 18 -3.97 26.43 -8.17
C MET A 18 -5.37 25.80 -8.21
N GLU A 19 -5.53 24.57 -7.71
CA GLU A 19 -6.85 23.91 -7.56
C GLU A 19 -7.82 24.78 -6.74
N GLU A 20 -7.35 25.40 -5.64
CA GLU A 20 -8.18 26.30 -4.83
C GLU A 20 -8.51 27.63 -5.58
N ILE A 21 -7.57 28.17 -6.36
CA ILE A 21 -7.83 29.36 -7.21
C ILE A 21 -8.92 29.05 -8.24
N LEU A 22 -8.79 27.94 -8.96
CA LEU A 22 -9.77 27.52 -9.98
C LEU A 22 -11.14 27.26 -9.39
N LYS A 23 -11.21 26.70 -8.18
CA LYS A 23 -12.46 26.49 -7.45
C LYS A 23 -13.18 27.81 -7.13
N HIS A 24 -12.44 28.87 -6.86
CA HIS A 24 -12.99 30.17 -6.52
C HIS A 24 -13.24 31.07 -7.73
N ASP A 25 -12.39 30.98 -8.74
CA ASP A 25 -12.43 31.83 -9.94
C ASP A 25 -11.69 31.18 -11.11
N SER A 26 -12.42 30.45 -11.95
CA SER A 26 -11.89 29.77 -13.13
C SER A 26 -11.63 30.69 -14.31
N ASP A 27 -12.24 31.86 -14.38
CA ASP A 27 -12.35 32.66 -15.59
C ASP A 27 -11.50 33.93 -15.64
N SER A 28 -11.08 34.45 -14.50
CA SER A 28 -10.37 35.75 -14.41
C SER A 28 -8.91 35.68 -14.86
N TYR A 29 -8.33 34.49 -14.91
CA TYR A 29 -6.91 34.34 -15.16
C TYR A 29 -6.57 33.53 -16.42
N GLU A 30 -5.56 33.98 -17.14
CA GLU A 30 -4.78 33.17 -18.09
C GLU A 30 -3.60 32.61 -17.35
N ILE A 31 -3.58 31.28 -17.16
CA ILE A 31 -2.65 30.60 -16.23
C ILE A 31 -1.52 29.95 -17.00
N THR A 32 -0.28 30.26 -16.60
CA THR A 32 0.93 29.60 -17.10
C THR A 32 1.78 29.10 -15.94
N ILE A 33 2.17 27.81 -15.99
CA ILE A 33 2.99 27.15 -14.94
C ILE A 33 4.30 26.67 -15.56
N PHE A 34 5.40 26.88 -14.82
CA PHE A 34 6.74 26.39 -15.16
C PHE A 34 7.22 25.40 -14.13
N GLY A 35 7.67 24.23 -14.55
CA GLY A 35 8.33 23.21 -13.74
C GLY A 35 9.71 22.87 -14.27
N ASP A 36 10.70 22.72 -13.39
CA ASP A 36 12.06 22.34 -13.75
C ASP A 36 12.23 20.81 -13.93
N GLU A 37 11.30 20.01 -13.44
CA GLU A 37 11.24 18.57 -13.65
C GLU A 37 10.44 18.23 -14.93
N PRO A 38 10.70 17.08 -15.60
CA PRO A 38 10.01 16.69 -16.83
C PRO A 38 8.63 16.05 -16.60
N HIS A 39 8.11 16.12 -15.39
CA HIS A 39 6.88 15.46 -14.97
C HIS A 39 5.74 16.45 -14.68
N PRO A 40 4.47 16.03 -14.83
CA PRO A 40 3.34 16.75 -14.25
C PRO A 40 3.39 16.63 -12.72
N ASN A 41 2.45 17.25 -11.99
CA ASN A 41 2.42 17.20 -10.54
C ASN A 41 2.27 15.76 -10.02
N TYR A 42 3.13 15.39 -9.06
CA TYR A 42 3.13 14.07 -8.45
C TYR A 42 3.26 14.13 -6.92
N ASN A 43 2.82 13.07 -6.25
CA ASN A 43 2.87 12.94 -4.80
C ASN A 43 4.27 12.51 -4.32
N ARG A 44 5.07 13.50 -3.87
CA ARG A 44 6.44 13.24 -3.37
C ARG A 44 6.49 12.36 -2.12
N ILE A 45 5.42 12.32 -1.31
CA ILE A 45 5.35 11.46 -0.12
C ILE A 45 5.39 9.98 -0.53
N MET A 46 4.87 9.67 -1.72
CA MET A 46 4.81 8.30 -2.24
C MET A 46 6.12 7.79 -2.86
N LEU A 47 7.16 8.63 -2.99
CA LEU A 47 8.46 8.21 -3.51
C LEU A 47 9.09 7.07 -2.69
N SER A 48 8.89 7.06 -1.37
CA SER A 48 9.31 5.95 -0.51
C SER A 48 8.61 4.63 -0.84
N HIS A 49 7.33 4.67 -1.24
CA HIS A 49 6.59 3.48 -1.68
C HIS A 49 7.05 3.00 -3.06
N VAL A 50 7.42 3.93 -3.96
CA VAL A 50 8.02 3.58 -5.25
C VAL A 50 9.36 2.88 -5.04
N LEU A 51 10.23 3.44 -4.20
CA LEU A 51 11.53 2.85 -3.86
C LEU A 51 11.39 1.44 -3.25
N GLN A 52 10.35 1.22 -2.43
CA GLN A 52 10.03 -0.07 -1.83
C GLN A 52 9.32 -1.04 -2.80
N GLY A 53 9.07 -0.64 -4.04
CA GLY A 53 8.36 -1.47 -5.04
C GLY A 53 6.87 -1.71 -4.75
N LYS A 54 6.25 -0.91 -3.85
CA LYS A 54 4.84 -1.03 -3.48
C LYS A 54 3.90 -0.33 -4.45
N THR A 55 4.40 0.64 -5.20
CA THR A 55 3.67 1.38 -6.23
C THR A 55 4.61 1.76 -7.37
N ASN A 56 4.08 2.16 -8.52
CA ASN A 56 4.86 2.59 -9.68
C ASN A 56 4.92 4.12 -9.76
N MET A 57 5.86 4.65 -10.55
CA MET A 57 6.00 6.10 -10.75
C MET A 57 4.74 6.72 -11.37
N GLN A 58 4.05 6.03 -12.27
CA GLN A 58 2.81 6.52 -12.87
C GLN A 58 1.67 6.65 -11.85
N ASP A 59 1.61 5.75 -10.87
CA ASP A 59 0.54 5.72 -9.87
C ASP A 59 0.63 6.88 -8.86
N ILE A 60 1.76 7.59 -8.79
CA ILE A 60 1.94 8.74 -7.91
C ILE A 60 1.65 10.10 -8.57
N ILE A 61 1.36 10.13 -9.87
CA ILE A 61 0.93 11.33 -10.57
C ILE A 61 -0.41 11.79 -9.99
N MET A 62 -0.51 13.03 -9.56
CA MET A 62 -1.71 13.61 -8.94
C MET A 62 -2.62 14.28 -9.96
N ASN A 63 -2.02 15.00 -10.88
CA ASN A 63 -2.71 15.73 -11.94
C ASN A 63 -2.05 15.35 -13.28
N GLU A 64 -2.76 14.57 -14.10
CA GLU A 64 -2.32 14.20 -15.44
C GLU A 64 -2.30 15.41 -16.37
N TYR A 65 -1.62 15.34 -17.51
CA TYR A 65 -1.57 16.44 -18.49
C TYR A 65 -2.96 16.87 -18.95
N SER A 66 -3.91 15.96 -19.08
CA SER A 66 -5.32 16.24 -19.40
C SER A 66 -5.98 17.22 -18.43
N TRP A 67 -5.66 17.12 -17.12
CA TRP A 67 -6.20 18.04 -16.12
C TRP A 67 -5.77 19.49 -16.38
N TYR A 68 -4.53 19.73 -16.83
CA TYR A 68 -4.07 21.07 -17.17
C TYR A 68 -4.78 21.59 -18.44
N GLU A 69 -4.97 20.73 -19.45
CA GLU A 69 -5.68 21.08 -20.68
C GLU A 69 -7.16 21.41 -20.40
N GLU A 70 -7.84 20.59 -19.59
CA GLU A 70 -9.25 20.77 -19.20
C GLU A 70 -9.49 22.09 -18.42
N ASN A 71 -8.48 22.54 -17.67
CA ASN A 71 -8.54 23.79 -16.90
C ASN A 71 -7.90 24.99 -17.63
N GLU A 72 -7.62 24.89 -18.93
CA GLU A 72 -7.01 25.94 -19.75
C GLU A 72 -5.64 26.43 -19.19
N ILE A 73 -4.85 25.55 -18.53
CA ILE A 73 -3.55 25.87 -17.96
C ILE A 73 -2.45 25.52 -18.94
N THR A 74 -1.60 26.47 -19.27
CA THR A 74 -0.36 26.21 -20.04
C THR A 74 0.73 25.70 -19.11
N LEU A 75 0.97 24.36 -19.09
CA LEU A 75 2.05 23.76 -18.32
C LEU A 75 3.32 23.64 -19.19
N ASN A 76 4.44 24.14 -18.65
CA ASN A 76 5.78 24.03 -19.25
C ASN A 76 6.67 23.22 -18.31
N THR A 77 6.81 21.92 -18.58
CA THR A 77 7.73 21.03 -17.83
C THR A 77 9.14 21.09 -18.44
N ASN A 78 10.14 20.69 -17.63
CA ASN A 78 11.55 20.75 -18.03
C ASN A 78 11.95 22.14 -18.56
N GLU A 79 11.44 23.18 -17.88
CA GLU A 79 11.75 24.57 -18.23
C GLU A 79 11.87 25.43 -16.97
N ARG A 80 13.09 25.71 -16.57
CA ARG A 80 13.40 26.48 -15.36
C ARG A 80 13.31 27.99 -15.62
N VAL A 81 12.64 28.70 -14.71
CA VAL A 81 12.67 30.17 -14.70
C VAL A 81 13.99 30.62 -14.08
N GLN A 82 14.72 31.48 -14.80
CA GLN A 82 16.05 31.97 -14.38
C GLN A 82 15.99 33.29 -13.65
N SER A 83 15.09 34.20 -14.07
CA SER A 83 15.04 35.53 -13.47
C SER A 83 13.61 36.12 -13.47
N ILE A 84 13.40 37.03 -12.54
CA ILE A 84 12.18 37.84 -12.38
C ILE A 84 12.55 39.29 -12.43
N ASN A 85 12.02 40.04 -13.39
CA ASN A 85 12.10 41.50 -13.43
C ASN A 85 10.79 42.06 -12.84
N ARG A 86 10.88 42.65 -11.64
CA ARG A 86 9.72 43.15 -10.89
C ARG A 86 9.15 44.44 -11.46
N GLU A 87 10.01 45.30 -12.00
CA GLU A 87 9.61 46.59 -12.53
C GLU A 87 8.82 46.42 -13.84
N GLU A 88 9.28 45.55 -14.71
CA GLU A 88 8.62 45.26 -15.98
C GLU A 88 7.54 44.15 -15.85
N LYS A 89 7.47 43.52 -14.71
CA LYS A 89 6.61 42.33 -14.43
C LYS A 89 6.81 41.20 -15.46
N VAL A 90 8.05 40.77 -15.61
CA VAL A 90 8.48 39.80 -16.61
C VAL A 90 9.29 38.68 -15.94
N ILE A 91 9.08 37.46 -16.36
CA ILE A 91 9.99 36.33 -16.07
C ILE A 91 10.78 35.95 -17.33
N VAL A 92 11.98 35.41 -17.14
CA VAL A 92 12.80 34.83 -18.20
C VAL A 92 13.15 33.39 -17.84
N THR A 93 12.99 32.47 -18.78
CA THR A 93 13.33 31.06 -18.61
C THR A 93 14.74 30.75 -19.15
N GLU A 94 15.26 29.56 -18.78
CA GLU A 94 16.55 29.06 -19.32
C GLU A 94 16.55 28.88 -20.85
N LYS A 95 15.36 28.72 -21.45
CA LYS A 95 15.16 28.66 -22.91
C LYS A 95 15.03 30.03 -23.54
N ASN A 96 15.35 31.12 -22.79
CA ASN A 96 15.22 32.50 -23.19
C ASN A 96 13.78 32.91 -23.58
N ARG A 97 12.78 32.24 -23.07
CA ARG A 97 11.39 32.67 -23.20
C ARG A 97 11.12 33.79 -22.21
N THR A 98 10.48 34.85 -22.66
CA THR A 98 10.07 35.99 -21.85
C THR A 98 8.54 35.99 -21.74
N LEU A 99 8.01 36.08 -20.52
CA LEU A 99 6.58 36.11 -20.26
C LEU A 99 6.26 37.19 -19.23
N THR A 100 5.27 38.00 -19.53
CA THR A 100 4.77 39.05 -18.62
C THR A 100 3.71 38.48 -17.70
N TYR A 101 3.60 39.00 -16.47
CA TYR A 101 2.59 38.61 -15.50
C TYR A 101 1.87 39.81 -14.88
N ASP A 102 0.62 39.62 -14.50
CA ASP A 102 -0.14 40.53 -13.64
C ASP A 102 -0.05 40.10 -12.18
N LYS A 103 0.00 38.78 -11.95
CA LYS A 103 0.27 38.13 -10.66
C LYS A 103 1.26 36.98 -10.85
N LEU A 104 2.17 36.82 -9.88
CA LEU A 104 3.21 35.78 -9.89
C LEU A 104 3.16 35.01 -8.58
N ILE A 105 3.14 33.67 -8.66
CA ILE A 105 3.25 32.77 -7.51
C ILE A 105 4.59 32.04 -7.60
N ILE A 106 5.43 32.17 -6.57
CA ILE A 106 6.66 31.40 -6.41
C ILE A 106 6.37 30.19 -5.55
N ALA A 107 6.44 28.99 -6.15
CA ALA A 107 6.19 27.70 -5.52
C ALA A 107 7.35 26.73 -5.79
N THR A 108 8.58 27.24 -5.74
CA THR A 108 9.83 26.55 -6.10
C THR A 108 10.23 25.45 -5.13
N GLY A 109 9.52 25.30 -4.00
CA GLY A 109 9.76 24.26 -3.02
C GLY A 109 11.15 24.30 -2.39
N SER A 110 11.75 23.13 -2.22
CA SER A 110 13.08 22.97 -1.62
C SER A 110 13.88 21.87 -2.31
N SER A 111 15.19 21.90 -2.11
CA SER A 111 16.14 20.87 -2.57
C SER A 111 16.70 20.08 -1.40
N ALA A 112 17.08 18.82 -1.63
CA ALA A 112 17.81 18.02 -0.65
C ALA A 112 19.12 18.74 -0.28
N PHE A 113 19.43 18.77 1.02
CA PHE A 113 20.70 19.34 1.45
C PHE A 113 21.83 18.33 1.26
N ILE A 114 22.73 18.63 0.35
CA ILE A 114 23.95 17.85 0.15
C ILE A 114 25.04 18.44 1.05
N LEU A 115 25.63 17.59 1.93
CA LEU A 115 26.72 18.00 2.81
C LEU A 115 27.91 18.47 1.97
N PRO A 116 28.49 19.66 2.27
CA PRO A 116 29.63 20.21 1.54
C PRO A 116 30.94 19.58 2.02
N VAL A 117 31.05 18.25 1.90
CA VAL A 117 32.27 17.50 2.22
C VAL A 117 33.00 17.11 0.94
N GLU A 118 34.32 16.85 1.06
CA GLU A 118 35.11 16.37 -0.08
C GLU A 118 34.51 15.08 -0.64
N GLY A 119 34.34 14.99 -1.96
CA GLY A 119 33.74 13.85 -2.65
C GLY A 119 32.21 13.89 -2.74
N SER A 120 31.52 14.91 -2.24
CA SER A 120 30.06 15.01 -2.27
C SER A 120 29.44 15.11 -3.68
N THR A 121 30.27 15.36 -4.70
CA THR A 121 29.85 15.43 -6.11
C THR A 121 30.22 14.18 -6.91
N LEU A 122 30.76 13.15 -6.27
CA LEU A 122 31.10 11.88 -6.95
C LEU A 122 29.84 11.16 -7.44
N PRO A 123 29.88 10.53 -8.62
CA PRO A 123 28.86 9.60 -9.05
C PRO A 123 28.61 8.53 -7.98
N GLY A 124 27.36 8.34 -7.59
CA GLY A 124 26.97 7.48 -6.48
C GLY A 124 26.50 8.26 -5.23
N VAL A 125 26.60 9.60 -5.24
CA VAL A 125 25.98 10.47 -4.21
C VAL A 125 24.68 11.03 -4.73
N THR A 126 23.60 10.92 -3.96
CA THR A 126 22.29 11.46 -4.31
C THR A 126 21.56 11.99 -3.08
N GLY A 127 20.53 12.78 -3.29
CA GLY A 127 19.47 13.03 -2.32
C GLY A 127 18.39 11.94 -2.37
N PHE A 128 17.24 12.20 -1.72
CA PHE A 128 16.02 11.45 -1.90
C PHE A 128 14.83 12.41 -1.92
N ARG A 129 14.53 12.96 -3.10
CA ARG A 129 13.54 14.03 -3.22
C ARG A 129 12.72 14.01 -4.49
N THR A 130 13.28 13.52 -5.59
CA THR A 130 12.68 13.54 -6.92
C THR A 130 12.45 12.12 -7.45
N ILE A 131 11.70 12.02 -8.55
CA ILE A 131 11.55 10.77 -9.30
C ILE A 131 12.92 10.30 -9.81
N GLU A 132 13.76 11.24 -10.27
CA GLU A 132 15.11 10.96 -10.77
C GLU A 132 16.02 10.40 -9.66
N ASP A 133 15.99 10.99 -8.44
CA ASP A 133 16.72 10.43 -7.29
C ASP A 133 16.30 8.99 -7.01
N THR A 134 14.97 8.75 -7.00
CA THR A 134 14.40 7.42 -6.74
C THR A 134 14.81 6.41 -7.81
N GLN A 135 14.72 6.80 -9.08
CA GLN A 135 15.14 5.97 -10.20
C GLN A 135 16.63 5.65 -10.14
N PHE A 136 17.46 6.64 -9.85
CA PHE A 136 18.89 6.47 -9.67
C PHE A 136 19.24 5.46 -8.56
N MET A 137 18.56 5.54 -7.41
CA MET A 137 18.70 4.61 -6.30
C MET A 137 18.30 3.19 -6.72
N MET A 138 17.16 3.04 -7.40
CA MET A 138 16.67 1.75 -7.90
C MET A 138 17.62 1.13 -8.92
N ASP A 139 18.16 1.91 -9.85
CA ASP A 139 19.08 1.43 -10.88
C ASP A 139 20.43 1.04 -10.27
N THR A 140 20.95 1.84 -9.34
CA THR A 140 22.18 1.52 -8.62
C THR A 140 22.04 0.21 -7.81
N ALA A 141 20.90 -0.03 -7.19
CA ALA A 141 20.66 -1.25 -6.40
C ALA A 141 20.69 -2.56 -7.23
N LYS A 142 20.43 -2.48 -8.54
CA LYS A 142 20.51 -3.64 -9.45
C LYS A 142 21.95 -4.16 -9.58
N GLU A 143 22.94 -3.26 -9.56
CA GLU A 143 24.34 -3.58 -9.82
C GLU A 143 25.20 -3.58 -8.56
N LYS A 144 24.88 -2.76 -7.58
CA LYS A 144 25.65 -2.51 -6.36
C LYS A 144 24.93 -3.06 -5.13
N LYS A 145 25.70 -3.37 -4.08
CA LYS A 145 25.14 -4.07 -2.91
C LYS A 145 25.30 -3.33 -1.58
N LYS A 146 26.09 -2.26 -1.50
CA LYS A 146 26.37 -1.54 -0.26
C LYS A 146 25.93 -0.08 -0.38
N ALA A 147 25.14 0.39 0.56
CA ALA A 147 24.70 1.77 0.63
C ALA A 147 24.90 2.37 2.02
N VAL A 148 25.16 3.66 2.05
CA VAL A 148 25.11 4.47 3.26
C VAL A 148 24.03 5.54 3.11
N VAL A 149 23.16 5.65 4.10
CA VAL A 149 22.17 6.72 4.21
C VAL A 149 22.62 7.67 5.31
N ILE A 150 22.88 8.93 4.99
CA ILE A 150 23.26 9.94 5.97
C ILE A 150 21.99 10.67 6.41
N GLY A 151 21.62 10.51 7.68
CA GLY A 151 20.43 11.10 8.31
C GLY A 151 19.49 10.06 8.90
N GLY A 152 19.28 10.10 10.22
CA GLY A 152 18.40 9.22 10.99
C GLY A 152 16.99 9.80 11.19
N GLY A 153 16.60 10.77 10.37
CA GLY A 153 15.22 11.29 10.32
C GLY A 153 14.32 10.44 9.43
N LEU A 154 13.03 10.81 9.33
CA LEU A 154 12.01 10.07 8.60
C LEU A 154 12.46 9.63 7.20
N LEU A 155 12.83 10.59 6.37
CA LEU A 155 13.15 10.36 4.97
C LEU A 155 14.37 9.44 4.79
N GLY A 156 15.36 9.57 5.71
CA GLY A 156 16.52 8.68 5.71
C GLY A 156 16.16 7.25 6.08
N LEU A 157 15.31 7.05 7.09
CA LEU A 157 14.84 5.72 7.49
C LEU A 157 13.98 5.07 6.39
N GLU A 158 13.14 5.83 5.71
CA GLU A 158 12.36 5.36 4.55
C GLU A 158 13.27 4.98 3.37
N ALA A 159 14.29 5.79 3.06
CA ALA A 159 15.27 5.49 2.03
C ALA A 159 16.05 4.21 2.37
N ALA A 160 16.54 4.09 3.61
CA ALA A 160 17.24 2.89 4.08
C ALA A 160 16.37 1.64 3.96
N ARG A 161 15.09 1.71 4.34
CA ARG A 161 14.15 0.61 4.20
C ARG A 161 13.97 0.21 2.73
N GLY A 162 13.75 1.19 1.85
CA GLY A 162 13.60 0.93 0.43
C GLY A 162 14.83 0.25 -0.19
N LEU A 163 16.04 0.69 0.17
CA LEU A 163 17.28 0.07 -0.29
C LEU A 163 17.49 -1.35 0.25
N ILE A 164 17.09 -1.62 1.50
CA ILE A 164 17.09 -2.98 2.07
C ILE A 164 16.12 -3.88 1.31
N ASP A 165 14.91 -3.39 1.00
CA ASP A 165 13.91 -4.12 0.22
C ASP A 165 14.40 -4.43 -1.21
N LEU A 166 15.28 -3.59 -1.77
CA LEU A 166 15.99 -3.82 -3.03
C LEU A 166 17.22 -4.75 -2.89
N GLY A 167 17.49 -5.28 -1.70
CA GLY A 167 18.55 -6.26 -1.44
C GLY A 167 19.93 -5.67 -1.20
N MET A 168 20.02 -4.38 -0.82
CA MET A 168 21.29 -3.76 -0.43
C MET A 168 21.61 -3.95 1.06
N ASP A 169 22.90 -3.99 1.38
CA ASP A 169 23.42 -3.88 2.76
C ASP A 169 23.53 -2.38 3.11
N VAL A 170 22.73 -1.92 4.07
CA VAL A 170 22.54 -0.48 4.34
C VAL A 170 23.00 -0.11 5.74
N HIS A 171 23.86 0.92 5.81
CA HIS A 171 24.20 1.60 7.06
C HIS A 171 23.54 2.99 7.12
N VAL A 172 22.82 3.28 8.19
CA VAL A 172 22.28 4.61 8.46
C VAL A 172 23.26 5.35 9.38
N VAL A 173 23.84 6.43 8.91
CA VAL A 173 24.74 7.30 9.65
C VAL A 173 23.96 8.46 10.24
N HIS A 174 24.09 8.68 11.54
CA HIS A 174 23.41 9.78 12.22
C HIS A 174 24.33 10.54 13.15
N LEU A 175 24.24 11.87 13.12
CA LEU A 175 25.08 12.76 13.94
C LEU A 175 24.65 12.78 15.40
N MET A 176 23.34 12.64 15.67
CA MET A 176 22.76 12.73 17.01
C MET A 176 22.72 11.35 17.69
N PRO A 177 22.61 11.29 19.03
CA PRO A 177 22.52 10.02 19.76
C PRO A 177 21.17 9.29 19.60
N SER A 178 20.12 9.99 19.16
CA SER A 178 18.77 9.46 19.02
C SER A 178 18.24 9.63 17.60
N LEU A 179 17.51 8.63 17.09
CA LEU A 179 16.80 8.74 15.81
C LEU A 179 15.59 9.67 15.94
N MET A 180 15.29 10.41 14.85
CA MET A 180 14.13 11.31 14.79
C MET A 180 14.02 12.26 16.01
N GLU A 181 15.11 12.84 16.42
CA GLU A 181 15.26 13.66 17.63
C GLU A 181 14.35 14.90 17.69
N GLN A 182 13.77 15.29 16.56
CA GLN A 182 12.79 16.38 16.47
C GLN A 182 11.34 15.92 16.65
N GLN A 183 11.07 14.61 16.56
CA GLN A 183 9.74 14.03 16.63
C GLN A 183 9.57 13.06 17.81
N LEU A 184 10.63 12.43 18.27
CA LEU A 184 10.60 11.40 19.30
C LEU A 184 11.47 11.77 20.48
N ASP A 185 10.99 11.47 21.68
CA ASP A 185 11.84 11.49 22.86
C ASP A 185 12.76 10.25 22.90
N THR A 186 13.69 10.24 23.83
CA THR A 186 14.71 9.19 23.91
C THR A 186 14.13 7.79 24.03
N LYS A 187 12.98 7.62 24.74
CA LYS A 187 12.35 6.30 24.94
C LYS A 187 11.73 5.79 23.63
N ALA A 188 10.95 6.63 22.97
CA ALA A 188 10.34 6.26 21.68
C ALA A 188 11.40 6.04 20.59
N ALA A 189 12.46 6.85 20.56
CA ALA A 189 13.58 6.70 19.64
C ALA A 189 14.35 5.38 19.86
N SER A 190 14.53 4.94 21.12
CA SER A 190 15.15 3.64 21.43
C SER A 190 14.32 2.47 20.91
N LEU A 191 13.01 2.50 21.14
CA LEU A 191 12.09 1.46 20.66
C LEU A 191 12.11 1.38 19.13
N LEU A 192 12.06 2.54 18.46
CA LEU A 192 12.16 2.62 17.00
C LEU A 192 13.46 2.00 16.49
N ARG A 193 14.59 2.37 17.11
CA ARG A 193 15.91 1.86 16.74
C ARG A 193 15.98 0.33 16.85
N GLU A 194 15.54 -0.22 18.00
CA GLU A 194 15.52 -1.67 18.22
C GLU A 194 14.69 -2.41 17.18
N ASP A 195 13.49 -1.88 16.83
CA ASP A 195 12.61 -2.49 15.84
C ASP A 195 13.21 -2.43 14.43
N LEU A 196 13.90 -1.35 14.09
CA LEU A 196 14.57 -1.21 12.80
C LEU A 196 15.84 -2.08 12.72
N GLU A 197 16.61 -2.22 13.81
CA GLU A 197 17.75 -3.14 13.90
C GLU A 197 17.31 -4.60 13.74
N ALA A 198 16.18 -4.97 14.36
CA ALA A 198 15.57 -6.30 14.19
C ALA A 198 15.13 -6.58 12.74
N GLN A 199 14.85 -5.55 11.97
CA GLN A 199 14.52 -5.61 10.53
C GLN A 199 15.75 -5.55 9.61
N GLY A 200 16.97 -5.56 10.16
CA GLY A 200 18.24 -5.60 9.42
C GLY A 200 18.86 -4.24 9.10
N MET A 201 18.32 -3.12 9.58
CA MET A 201 19.02 -1.84 9.49
C MET A 201 20.23 -1.80 10.41
N LYS A 202 21.30 -1.20 9.95
CA LYS A 202 22.52 -0.99 10.74
C LYS A 202 22.70 0.50 10.99
N PHE A 203 22.95 0.86 12.25
CA PHE A 203 23.08 2.27 12.64
C PHE A 203 24.51 2.61 13.09
N LEU A 204 25.00 3.72 12.60
CA LEU A 204 26.24 4.38 13.02
C LEU A 204 25.86 5.73 13.64
N MET A 205 25.63 5.70 14.95
CA MET A 205 25.19 6.88 15.71
C MET A 205 26.38 7.74 16.12
N GLU A 206 26.12 9.04 16.31
CA GLU A 206 27.11 10.04 16.73
C GLU A 206 28.32 10.10 15.79
N LYS A 207 28.10 9.79 14.51
CA LYS A 207 29.15 9.79 13.47
C LYS A 207 29.05 11.04 12.59
N LYS A 208 30.14 11.82 12.57
CA LYS A 208 30.27 12.98 11.72
C LYS A 208 31.05 12.63 10.46
N THR A 209 30.37 12.73 9.32
CA THR A 209 31.00 12.53 8.00
C THR A 209 31.93 13.67 7.68
N VAL A 210 33.17 13.34 7.27
CA VAL A 210 34.19 14.35 6.88
C VAL A 210 34.60 14.25 5.41
N LYS A 211 34.51 13.04 4.83
CA LYS A 211 34.94 12.83 3.44
C LYS A 211 34.18 11.63 2.81
N ILE A 212 33.88 11.74 1.53
CA ILE A 212 33.43 10.64 0.68
C ILE A 212 34.62 10.20 -0.16
N LEU A 213 34.89 8.91 -0.15
CA LEU A 213 36.03 8.27 -0.79
C LEU A 213 35.67 7.74 -2.16
N GLY A 214 36.62 7.85 -3.09
CA GLY A 214 36.49 7.37 -4.46
C GLY A 214 37.22 8.26 -5.44
N THR A 215 37.44 7.79 -6.66
CA THR A 215 38.05 8.56 -7.76
C THR A 215 37.00 8.91 -8.82
N ASP A 216 36.43 7.89 -9.48
CA ASP A 216 35.44 8.07 -10.53
C ASP A 216 33.99 7.83 -10.03
N HIS A 217 33.85 7.16 -8.89
CA HIS A 217 32.59 6.88 -8.22
C HIS A 217 32.78 6.68 -6.72
N VAL A 218 31.68 6.60 -5.98
CA VAL A 218 31.71 6.35 -4.53
C VAL A 218 32.25 4.95 -4.23
N GLU A 219 33.25 4.88 -3.36
CA GLU A 219 33.88 3.66 -2.85
C GLU A 219 33.75 3.53 -1.32
N GLY A 220 33.48 4.62 -0.62
CA GLY A 220 33.31 4.60 0.83
C GLY A 220 33.06 5.99 1.43
N ILE A 221 32.93 6.00 2.73
CA ILE A 221 32.73 7.22 3.55
C ILE A 221 33.68 7.18 4.76
N GLN A 222 34.25 8.32 5.10
CA GLN A 222 35.15 8.50 6.26
C GLN A 222 34.53 9.44 7.29
N PHE A 223 34.63 9.04 8.57
CA PHE A 223 34.19 9.83 9.70
C PHE A 223 35.32 10.57 10.41
N GLU A 224 34.95 11.54 11.25
CA GLU A 224 35.90 12.39 12.02
C GLU A 224 36.81 11.59 12.95
N ASP A 225 36.34 10.45 13.47
CA ASP A 225 37.14 9.54 14.31
C ASP A 225 38.10 8.64 13.50
N GLY A 226 38.11 8.77 12.19
CA GLY A 226 38.97 8.01 11.27
C GLY A 226 38.39 6.69 10.79
N GLU A 227 37.24 6.27 11.29
CA GLU A 227 36.54 5.07 10.79
C GLU A 227 36.14 5.25 9.32
N VAL A 228 36.22 4.17 8.56
CA VAL A 228 35.84 4.12 7.14
C VAL A 228 34.84 3.00 6.92
N VAL A 229 33.80 3.29 6.14
CA VAL A 229 32.79 2.32 5.71
C VAL A 229 32.75 2.25 4.20
N ASP A 230 32.93 1.08 3.64
CA ASP A 230 32.83 0.84 2.19
C ASP A 230 31.37 0.93 1.72
N CYS A 231 31.12 1.69 0.68
CA CYS A 231 29.80 1.78 0.05
C CYS A 231 29.93 2.16 -1.43
N ASN A 232 28.87 1.92 -2.18
CA ASN A 232 28.78 2.27 -3.60
C ASN A 232 27.69 3.31 -3.89
N LEU A 233 26.83 3.55 -2.91
CA LEU A 233 25.75 4.53 -2.96
C LEU A 233 25.72 5.30 -1.64
N ILE A 234 25.64 6.61 -1.73
CA ILE A 234 25.39 7.48 -0.56
C ILE A 234 24.12 8.28 -0.82
N VAL A 235 23.15 8.14 0.08
CA VAL A 235 21.92 8.92 0.08
C VAL A 235 21.99 9.96 1.20
N MET A 236 21.89 11.23 0.86
CA MET A 236 21.89 12.33 1.82
C MET A 236 20.47 12.75 2.17
N ALA A 237 20.03 12.44 3.39
CA ALA A 237 18.71 12.76 3.96
C ALA A 237 18.85 13.59 5.25
N VAL A 238 19.69 14.61 5.22
CA VAL A 238 20.03 15.48 6.37
C VAL A 238 19.28 16.81 6.39
N GLY A 239 18.12 16.85 5.77
CA GLY A 239 17.25 18.00 5.68
C GLY A 239 17.15 18.61 4.29
N ILE A 240 16.40 19.69 4.21
CA ILE A 240 16.10 20.40 2.96
C ILE A 240 16.52 21.87 3.06
N ARG A 241 16.73 22.49 1.91
CA ARG A 241 16.92 23.92 1.78
C ARG A 241 15.86 24.54 0.87
N PRO A 242 15.12 25.56 1.32
CA PRO A 242 14.19 26.31 0.50
C PRO A 242 14.87 26.88 -0.76
N ASN A 243 14.22 26.75 -1.91
CA ASN A 243 14.72 27.27 -3.19
C ASN A 243 14.36 28.76 -3.33
N THR A 244 15.18 29.62 -2.78
CA THR A 244 14.92 31.06 -2.64
C THR A 244 15.76 31.93 -3.56
N GLN A 245 16.73 31.36 -4.29
CA GLN A 245 17.74 32.16 -5.03
C GLN A 245 17.07 33.07 -6.05
N ILE A 246 16.09 32.60 -6.81
CA ILE A 246 15.40 33.45 -7.81
C ILE A 246 14.67 34.65 -7.18
N ALA A 247 14.09 34.48 -6.01
CA ALA A 247 13.44 35.53 -5.26
C ALA A 247 14.47 36.56 -4.71
N LYS A 248 15.60 36.06 -4.21
CA LYS A 248 16.71 36.89 -3.72
C LYS A 248 17.30 37.72 -4.85
N ASP A 249 17.54 37.13 -6.01
CA ASP A 249 18.09 37.83 -7.19
C ASP A 249 17.12 38.88 -7.73
N ALA A 250 15.80 38.67 -7.55
CA ALA A 250 14.79 39.66 -7.86
C ALA A 250 14.62 40.75 -6.79
N GLY A 251 15.42 40.76 -5.71
CA GLY A 251 15.33 41.76 -4.63
C GLY A 251 14.11 41.59 -3.72
N LEU A 252 13.52 40.40 -3.64
CA LEU A 252 12.51 40.06 -2.63
C LEU A 252 13.17 39.80 -1.28
N LEU A 253 12.42 39.99 -0.19
CA LEU A 253 12.91 39.70 1.16
C LEU A 253 13.03 38.19 1.36
N VAL A 254 14.21 37.73 1.74
CA VAL A 254 14.55 36.33 1.95
C VAL A 254 15.36 36.21 3.24
N ASN A 255 14.89 35.34 4.15
CA ASN A 255 15.69 34.84 5.29
C ASN A 255 16.04 33.37 5.06
N ARG A 256 15.47 32.44 5.81
CA ARG A 256 15.54 31.00 5.53
C ARG A 256 14.68 30.64 4.31
N GLY A 257 13.50 31.23 4.21
CA GLY A 257 12.56 31.16 3.10
C GLY A 257 12.28 32.54 2.50
N ILE A 258 11.40 32.60 1.50
CA ILE A 258 10.87 33.85 0.94
C ILE A 258 9.89 34.42 1.94
N VAL A 259 10.15 35.60 2.50
CA VAL A 259 9.33 36.19 3.55
C VAL A 259 7.98 36.62 2.98
N VAL A 260 6.90 36.14 3.60
CA VAL A 260 5.52 36.47 3.23
C VAL A 260 4.73 36.99 4.42
N ASN A 261 3.69 37.77 4.12
CA ASN A 261 2.70 38.20 5.11
C ASN A 261 1.62 37.12 5.33
N ASP A 262 0.61 37.43 6.15
CA ASP A 262 -0.50 36.51 6.47
C ASP A 262 -1.32 36.08 5.24
N TYR A 263 -1.20 36.73 4.10
CA TYR A 263 -1.85 36.41 2.84
C TYR A 263 -0.91 35.76 1.81
N MET A 264 0.23 35.27 2.26
CA MET A 264 1.27 34.66 1.40
C MET A 264 1.86 35.64 0.37
N GLN A 265 1.67 36.93 0.54
CA GLN A 265 2.19 37.97 -0.32
C GLN A 265 3.59 38.39 0.13
N THR A 266 4.50 38.59 -0.81
CA THR A 266 5.88 39.05 -0.54
C THR A 266 5.89 40.57 -0.29
N ASN A 267 7.08 41.15 -0.21
CA ASN A 267 7.24 42.62 -0.20
C ASN A 267 6.94 43.30 -1.57
N ASP A 268 6.37 42.54 -2.53
CA ASP A 268 5.85 43.02 -3.80
C ASP A 268 4.38 42.61 -3.93
N GLU A 269 3.49 43.56 -4.13
CA GLU A 269 2.02 43.34 -4.17
C GLU A 269 1.56 42.42 -5.31
N SER A 270 2.39 42.23 -6.32
CA SER A 270 2.10 41.36 -7.46
C SER A 270 2.63 39.94 -7.27
N ILE A 271 3.49 39.70 -6.26
CA ILE A 271 4.25 38.44 -6.09
C ILE A 271 3.88 37.77 -4.77
N TYR A 272 3.53 36.51 -4.85
CA TYR A 272 3.21 35.62 -3.74
C TYR A 272 4.23 34.48 -3.66
N ALA A 273 4.36 33.86 -2.48
CA ALA A 273 5.13 32.63 -2.35
C ALA A 273 4.36 31.63 -1.49
N VAL A 274 4.40 30.34 -1.86
CA VAL A 274 3.70 29.27 -1.16
C VAL A 274 4.53 27.98 -1.19
N GLY A 275 4.39 27.16 -0.16
CA GLY A 275 5.09 25.90 -0.06
C GLY A 275 6.41 26.03 0.70
N GLU A 276 7.27 25.02 0.57
CA GLU A 276 8.54 24.93 1.32
C GLU A 276 9.53 26.06 1.04
N CYS A 277 9.33 26.83 -0.03
CA CYS A 277 10.15 28.02 -0.32
C CYS A 277 9.71 29.26 0.48
N ALA A 278 8.50 29.27 1.04
CA ALA A 278 7.93 30.41 1.77
C ALA A 278 8.29 30.36 3.27
N GLU A 279 8.42 31.55 3.87
CA GLU A 279 8.64 31.78 5.31
C GLU A 279 7.59 32.75 5.84
N HIS A 280 6.72 32.26 6.73
CA HIS A 280 5.71 33.05 7.40
C HIS A 280 5.99 33.13 8.90
N GLY A 281 5.97 34.34 9.48
CA GLY A 281 6.23 34.54 10.91
C GLY A 281 7.57 33.97 11.41
N GLY A 282 8.59 33.91 10.54
CA GLY A 282 9.91 33.32 10.86
C GLY A 282 9.97 31.80 10.73
N ILE A 283 8.91 31.15 10.30
CA ILE A 283 8.83 29.67 10.16
C ILE A 283 8.70 29.29 8.68
N ALA A 284 9.59 28.41 8.23
CA ALA A 284 9.49 27.72 6.94
C ALA A 284 9.04 26.28 7.21
N TYR A 285 7.85 25.93 6.76
CA TYR A 285 7.24 24.61 6.98
C TYR A 285 7.74 23.57 5.98
N GLY A 286 8.04 22.36 6.45
CA GLY A 286 8.49 21.23 5.64
C GLY A 286 7.49 20.06 5.57
N LEU A 287 6.24 20.25 6.03
CA LEU A 287 5.18 19.26 5.98
C LEU A 287 4.00 19.77 5.13
N VAL A 288 3.31 18.87 4.47
CA VAL A 288 2.34 19.20 3.41
C VAL A 288 1.11 19.95 3.94
N ALA A 289 0.57 19.58 5.12
CA ALA A 289 -0.66 20.18 5.63
C ALA A 289 -0.58 21.71 5.81
N PRO A 290 0.45 22.27 6.47
CA PRO A 290 0.63 23.74 6.54
C PRO A 290 0.70 24.40 5.17
N LEU A 291 1.35 23.74 4.20
CA LEU A 291 1.53 24.31 2.85
C LEU A 291 0.21 24.38 2.08
N TYR A 292 -0.70 23.43 2.32
CA TYR A 292 -2.04 23.46 1.76
C TYR A 292 -2.93 24.51 2.43
N GLU A 293 -2.82 24.71 3.75
CA GLU A 293 -3.47 25.81 4.47
C GLU A 293 -3.02 27.17 3.92
N GLN A 294 -1.71 27.36 3.69
CA GLN A 294 -1.16 28.54 3.03
C GLN A 294 -1.73 28.75 1.62
N GLY A 295 -1.79 27.66 0.84
CA GLY A 295 -2.35 27.69 -0.51
C GLY A 295 -3.82 28.12 -0.56
N ALA A 296 -4.63 27.65 0.39
CA ALA A 296 -6.04 28.02 0.49
C ALA A 296 -6.23 29.51 0.85
N ILE A 297 -5.40 30.06 1.76
CA ILE A 297 -5.43 31.48 2.10
C ILE A 297 -4.98 32.35 0.91
N LEU A 298 -3.89 31.97 0.24
CA LEU A 298 -3.43 32.65 -0.96
C LEU A 298 -4.52 32.67 -2.04
N ALA A 299 -5.17 31.53 -2.28
CA ALA A 299 -6.22 31.42 -3.28
C ALA A 299 -7.39 32.38 -3.00
N LYS A 300 -7.88 32.45 -1.77
CA LYS A 300 -8.91 33.42 -1.37
C LYS A 300 -8.46 34.86 -1.58
N HIS A 301 -7.24 35.20 -1.17
CA HIS A 301 -6.72 36.57 -1.28
C HIS A 301 -6.52 37.00 -2.74
N ILE A 302 -5.93 36.16 -3.60
CA ILE A 302 -5.67 36.50 -5.00
C ILE A 302 -6.96 36.63 -5.82
N THR A 303 -8.04 35.90 -5.43
CA THR A 303 -9.38 35.97 -6.03
C THR A 303 -10.28 37.04 -5.37
N ASN A 304 -9.72 37.84 -4.47
CA ASN A 304 -10.41 38.91 -3.73
C ASN A 304 -11.58 38.44 -2.82
N LEU A 305 -11.52 37.20 -2.34
CA LEU A 305 -12.41 36.69 -1.33
C LEU A 305 -11.94 37.09 0.07
N GLN A 306 -12.87 37.26 0.99
CA GLN A 306 -12.56 37.60 2.37
C GLN A 306 -11.85 36.42 3.06
N THR A 307 -10.76 36.70 3.79
CA THR A 307 -10.02 35.76 4.61
C THR A 307 -9.34 36.47 5.77
N ASP A 308 -9.31 35.83 6.93
CA ASP A 308 -8.63 36.36 8.14
C ASP A 308 -7.11 36.27 8.05
N GLY A 309 -6.55 35.66 6.99
CA GLY A 309 -5.13 35.44 6.83
C GLY A 309 -4.66 34.12 7.49
N TYR A 310 -3.39 33.80 7.28
CA TYR A 310 -2.75 32.60 7.83
C TYR A 310 -2.12 32.92 9.19
N ALA A 311 -2.61 32.29 10.24
CA ALA A 311 -2.13 32.48 11.62
C ALA A 311 -0.97 31.55 12.02
N GLY A 312 -0.50 30.72 11.10
CA GLY A 312 0.45 29.64 11.38
C GLY A 312 -0.25 28.30 11.62
N SER A 313 0.52 27.21 11.58
CA SER A 313 0.01 25.86 11.77
C SER A 313 0.73 25.15 12.92
N ILE A 314 -0.03 24.48 13.77
CA ILE A 314 0.51 23.50 14.72
C ILE A 314 0.66 22.19 13.94
N VAL A 315 1.87 21.63 13.98
CA VAL A 315 2.23 20.46 13.18
C VAL A 315 2.12 19.20 14.01
N GLY A 316 1.35 18.24 13.53
CA GLY A 316 1.34 16.86 14.01
C GLY A 316 1.98 15.95 12.96
N THR A 317 2.86 15.07 13.42
CA THR A 317 3.56 14.12 12.57
C THR A 317 3.03 12.73 12.84
N GLN A 318 2.27 12.17 11.90
CA GLN A 318 1.82 10.78 11.95
C GLN A 318 2.55 10.00 10.86
N LEU A 319 3.32 9.01 11.26
CA LEU A 319 4.24 8.30 10.38
C LEU A 319 4.13 6.80 10.54
N LYS A 320 4.47 6.10 9.47
CA LYS A 320 4.72 4.66 9.47
C LYS A 320 6.10 4.41 8.88
N VAL A 321 7.09 4.29 9.74
CA VAL A 321 8.48 4.04 9.34
C VAL A 321 8.72 2.54 9.39
N ALA A 322 8.98 1.93 8.24
CA ALA A 322 9.34 0.51 8.14
C ALA A 322 8.41 -0.43 8.93
N GLY A 323 7.11 -0.12 8.97
CA GLY A 323 6.13 -0.91 9.70
C GLY A 323 5.87 -0.46 11.15
N CYS A 324 6.65 0.47 11.71
CA CYS A 324 6.45 1.03 13.05
C CYS A 324 5.52 2.24 12.99
N ASP A 325 4.43 2.19 13.74
CA ASP A 325 3.48 3.30 13.84
C ASP A 325 3.93 4.30 14.91
N LEU A 326 3.95 5.59 14.55
CA LEU A 326 4.27 6.66 15.49
C LEU A 326 3.45 7.92 15.19
N PHE A 327 3.19 8.68 16.27
CA PHE A 327 2.55 9.96 16.23
C PHE A 327 3.25 10.93 17.18
N SER A 328 3.53 12.15 16.73
CA SER A 328 4.03 13.21 17.62
C SER A 328 3.51 14.58 17.24
N ALA A 329 3.29 15.44 18.23
CA ALA A 329 2.89 16.82 18.02
C ALA A 329 3.32 17.69 19.19
N GLY A 330 3.61 18.97 18.93
CA GLY A 330 4.01 19.93 19.94
C GLY A 330 5.35 19.61 20.58
N GLN A 331 5.47 19.85 21.89
CA GLN A 331 6.69 19.64 22.66
C GLN A 331 6.91 18.13 22.91
N ILE A 332 8.14 17.66 22.75
CA ILE A 332 8.49 16.24 22.93
C ILE A 332 9.30 15.96 24.20
N TYR A 333 10.03 16.95 24.69
CA TYR A 333 10.81 16.85 25.92
C TYR A 333 10.18 17.67 27.05
N GLU A 334 10.34 17.20 28.28
CA GLU A 334 9.91 17.88 29.46
C GLU A 334 10.77 19.11 29.74
N ASP A 335 10.18 20.13 30.34
CA ASP A 335 10.85 21.29 30.93
C ASP A 335 10.30 21.55 32.35
N ASP A 336 10.85 22.56 33.05
CA ASP A 336 10.47 22.88 34.44
C ASP A 336 8.98 23.26 34.60
N GLN A 337 8.25 23.55 33.52
CA GLN A 337 6.85 23.97 33.52
C GLN A 337 5.89 22.89 33.05
N THR A 338 6.39 21.77 32.56
CA THR A 338 5.57 20.67 32.02
C THR A 338 5.48 19.49 32.99
N LYS A 339 4.30 18.82 32.97
CA LYS A 339 4.07 17.54 33.65
C LYS A 339 3.86 16.49 32.56
N ALA A 340 4.38 15.28 32.75
CA ALA A 340 4.20 14.18 31.83
C ALA A 340 3.25 13.12 32.38
N ILE A 341 2.37 12.62 31.52
CA ILE A 341 1.68 11.34 31.71
C ILE A 341 2.26 10.39 30.66
N SER A 342 2.78 9.24 31.11
CA SER A 342 3.31 8.23 30.19
C SER A 342 2.88 6.83 30.54
N ILE A 343 2.63 6.01 29.52
CA ILE A 343 2.35 4.57 29.61
C ILE A 343 3.36 3.86 28.71
N PHE A 344 4.00 2.84 29.25
CA PHE A 344 4.89 1.96 28.51
C PHE A 344 4.45 0.51 28.69
N ASP A 345 4.13 -0.15 27.59
CA ASP A 345 3.80 -1.57 27.52
C ASP A 345 4.94 -2.30 26.78
N GLU A 346 5.77 -3.00 27.57
CA GLU A 346 6.91 -3.75 27.03
C GLU A 346 6.46 -4.96 26.21
N CYS A 347 5.33 -5.59 26.56
CA CYS A 347 4.82 -6.79 25.89
C CYS A 347 4.33 -6.45 24.46
N ASN A 348 3.61 -5.36 24.33
CA ASN A 348 3.07 -4.89 23.04
C ASN A 348 3.98 -3.86 22.37
N ARG A 349 5.15 -3.54 22.95
CA ARG A 349 6.11 -2.55 22.48
C ARG A 349 5.45 -1.21 22.14
N SER A 350 4.55 -0.75 23.01
CA SER A 350 3.88 0.53 22.85
C SER A 350 4.29 1.54 23.93
N TYR A 351 4.43 2.78 23.49
CA TYR A 351 4.77 3.91 24.38
C TYR A 351 3.89 5.11 24.05
N LYS A 352 3.24 5.64 25.08
CA LYS A 352 2.40 6.83 24.98
C LYS A 352 2.87 7.86 26.01
N LYS A 353 3.07 9.10 25.57
CA LYS A 353 3.43 10.23 26.43
C LYS A 353 2.65 11.47 26.03
N VAL A 354 2.09 12.14 27.02
CA VAL A 354 1.43 13.45 26.88
C VAL A 354 2.08 14.43 27.84
N LEU A 355 2.48 15.59 27.32
CA LEU A 355 2.99 16.70 28.09
C LEU A 355 1.90 17.72 28.33
N ILE A 356 1.80 18.18 29.58
CA ILE A 356 0.75 19.08 30.08
C ILE A 356 1.41 20.30 30.72
N ARG A 357 0.91 21.49 30.35
CA ARG A 357 1.24 22.78 30.97
C ARG A 357 -0.04 23.57 31.19
N ASP A 358 -0.25 24.11 32.38
CA ASP A 358 -1.43 24.93 32.75
C ASP A 358 -2.75 24.23 32.39
N ASN A 359 -2.87 22.93 32.71
CA ASN A 359 -4.01 22.07 32.38
C ASN A 359 -4.33 21.95 30.89
N LYS A 360 -3.38 22.20 30.00
CA LYS A 360 -3.53 22.02 28.54
C LYS A 360 -2.51 21.02 28.02
N VAL A 361 -2.89 20.24 27.00
CA VAL A 361 -1.96 19.39 26.27
C VAL A 361 -1.03 20.28 25.44
N VAL A 362 0.29 20.16 25.65
CA VAL A 362 1.32 20.91 24.90
C VAL A 362 2.25 20.00 24.11
N GLY A 363 2.20 18.67 24.35
CA GLY A 363 3.04 17.73 23.65
C GLY A 363 2.50 16.32 23.66
N ILE A 364 2.77 15.58 22.58
CA ILE A 364 2.28 14.22 22.38
C ILE A 364 3.37 13.41 21.71
N VAL A 365 3.69 12.24 22.25
CA VAL A 365 4.56 11.23 21.63
C VAL A 365 3.91 9.86 21.79
N LEU A 366 3.53 9.21 20.69
CA LEU A 366 2.95 7.87 20.68
C LEU A 366 3.79 6.98 19.77
N TYR A 367 4.08 5.77 20.24
CA TYR A 367 4.80 4.74 19.49
C TYR A 367 4.10 3.39 19.61
N GLY A 368 3.98 2.64 18.49
CA GLY A 368 3.30 1.35 18.42
C GLY A 368 1.77 1.50 18.39
N ASP A 369 1.16 1.94 19.47
CA ASP A 369 -0.26 2.27 19.54
C ASP A 369 -0.46 3.79 19.41
N THR A 370 -0.98 4.23 18.27
CA THR A 370 -1.22 5.64 17.94
C THR A 370 -2.71 6.02 17.90
N ALA A 371 -3.60 5.17 18.40
CA ALA A 371 -5.06 5.37 18.31
C ALA A 371 -5.53 6.71 18.92
N ASP A 372 -4.93 7.13 20.04
CA ASP A 372 -5.26 8.41 20.71
C ASP A 372 -4.76 9.67 19.94
N GLY A 373 -3.93 9.51 18.90
CA GLY A 373 -3.20 10.60 18.27
C GLY A 373 -4.09 11.73 17.77
N THR A 374 -5.16 11.42 17.02
CA THR A 374 -6.07 12.41 16.45
C THR A 374 -6.82 13.19 17.53
N ARG A 375 -7.32 12.51 18.56
CA ARG A 375 -8.04 13.12 19.66
C ARG A 375 -7.15 14.06 20.48
N LEU A 376 -5.99 13.57 20.89
CA LEU A 376 -5.02 14.37 21.66
C LEU A 376 -4.52 15.58 20.84
N PHE A 377 -4.36 15.41 19.54
CA PHE A 377 -3.97 16.52 18.65
C PHE A 377 -5.06 17.58 18.51
N SER A 378 -6.33 17.18 18.49
CA SER A 378 -7.45 18.13 18.55
C SER A 378 -7.44 18.91 19.85
N MET A 379 -7.24 18.23 21.01
CA MET A 379 -7.13 18.89 22.33
C MET A 379 -5.98 19.89 22.35
N LEU A 380 -4.82 19.54 21.79
CA LEU A 380 -3.64 20.41 21.70
C LEU A 380 -3.95 21.65 20.82
N LYS A 381 -4.57 21.47 19.65
CA LYS A 381 -4.94 22.58 18.75
C LYS A 381 -5.96 23.53 19.36
N LYS A 382 -6.96 23.00 20.09
CA LYS A 382 -8.04 23.78 20.72
C LYS A 382 -7.62 24.37 22.06
N GLU A 383 -6.41 24.07 22.54
CA GLU A 383 -5.94 24.43 23.88
C GLU A 383 -6.97 24.06 24.97
N GLU A 384 -7.55 22.85 24.85
CA GLU A 384 -8.63 22.37 25.72
C GLU A 384 -8.14 22.24 27.16
N ASP A 385 -8.95 22.70 28.13
CA ASP A 385 -8.69 22.52 29.55
C ASP A 385 -8.98 21.07 29.95
N ILE A 386 -7.96 20.38 30.42
CA ILE A 386 -8.02 18.95 30.75
C ILE A 386 -8.15 18.71 32.29
N GLN A 387 -8.53 19.69 33.07
CA GLN A 387 -8.59 19.57 34.52
C GLN A 387 -9.52 18.43 35.00
N GLU A 388 -10.55 18.11 34.26
CA GLU A 388 -11.49 17.03 34.55
C GLU A 388 -11.02 15.64 34.05
N TYR A 389 -9.96 15.58 33.24
CA TYR A 389 -9.45 14.33 32.69
C TYR A 389 -8.52 13.62 33.64
N THR A 390 -8.65 12.30 33.74
CA THR A 390 -7.69 11.42 34.43
C THR A 390 -6.64 10.90 33.45
N ALA A 391 -5.51 10.37 33.93
CA ALA A 391 -4.52 9.71 33.10
C ALA A 391 -5.15 8.57 32.25
N ALA A 392 -6.10 7.82 32.83
CA ALA A 392 -6.80 6.73 32.13
C ALA A 392 -7.76 7.24 31.03
N SER A 393 -8.35 8.43 31.20
CA SER A 393 -9.22 9.01 30.16
C SER A 393 -8.44 9.77 29.10
N LEU A 394 -7.19 10.17 29.36
CA LEU A 394 -6.32 10.79 28.38
C LEU A 394 -5.61 9.75 27.48
N LEU A 395 -5.23 8.60 28.06
CA LEU A 395 -4.48 7.55 27.37
C LEU A 395 -5.21 6.21 27.53
N HIS A 396 -5.88 5.74 26.48
CA HIS A 396 -6.57 4.45 26.50
C HIS A 396 -5.59 3.29 26.39
N LYS A 397 -5.99 2.12 26.90
CA LYS A 397 -5.24 0.88 26.71
C LYS A 397 -5.49 0.35 25.30
N ALA A 398 -4.46 -0.32 24.73
CA ALA A 398 -4.60 -1.03 23.46
C ALA A 398 -5.79 -2.01 23.49
N GLY A 399 -6.73 -1.90 22.54
CA GLY A 399 -7.91 -2.76 22.45
C GLY A 399 -9.20 -2.21 23.07
N GLU A 400 -9.19 -1.04 23.74
CA GLU A 400 -10.41 -0.31 24.04
C GLU A 400 -10.87 0.43 22.78
N GLU A 401 -12.05 0.09 22.27
CA GLU A 401 -12.62 0.78 21.10
C GLU A 401 -12.90 2.24 21.46
N ASN A 402 -12.08 3.13 20.92
CA ASN A 402 -12.36 4.55 20.91
C ASN A 402 -13.34 4.80 19.74
N GLU A 403 -14.63 4.73 19.99
CA GLU A 403 -15.59 5.39 19.11
C GLU A 403 -15.32 6.90 19.21
N LEU A 404 -14.48 7.40 18.32
CA LEU A 404 -14.43 8.83 18.04
C LEU A 404 -15.83 9.21 17.58
N ASP A 405 -16.59 9.85 18.47
CA ASP A 405 -17.93 10.33 18.11
C ASP A 405 -17.78 11.43 17.05
N ILE A 406 -17.89 11.01 15.80
CA ILE A 406 -17.85 11.93 14.64
C ILE A 406 -18.85 13.08 14.81
N ALA A 407 -19.96 12.87 15.52
CA ALA A 407 -20.95 13.93 15.78
C ALA A 407 -20.36 15.09 16.60
N THR A 408 -19.47 14.80 17.54
CA THR A 408 -18.85 15.82 18.42
C THR A 408 -17.64 16.52 17.81
N MET A 409 -17.06 15.99 16.74
CA MET A 409 -15.93 16.61 16.05
C MET A 409 -16.34 17.91 15.35
N SER A 410 -15.51 18.96 15.49
CA SER A 410 -15.67 20.22 14.75
C SER A 410 -15.46 20.04 13.24
N ALA A 411 -16.08 20.89 12.45
CA ALA A 411 -15.84 20.97 11.00
C ALA A 411 -14.34 21.22 10.66
N ASP A 412 -13.63 21.92 11.53
CA ASP A 412 -12.21 22.26 11.35
C ASP A 412 -11.26 21.16 11.81
N ASP A 413 -11.77 20.09 12.44
CA ASP A 413 -10.94 18.97 12.88
C ASP A 413 -10.35 18.22 11.69
N THR A 414 -9.03 18.03 11.72
CA THR A 414 -8.30 17.37 10.63
C THR A 414 -8.53 15.86 10.66
N ILE A 415 -9.15 15.33 9.62
CA ILE A 415 -9.34 13.88 9.39
C ILE A 415 -8.12 13.27 8.71
N CYS A 416 -7.61 13.90 7.68
CA CYS A 416 -6.43 13.43 6.95
C CYS A 416 -5.22 14.33 7.18
N GLY A 417 -4.34 13.96 8.10
CA GLY A 417 -3.14 14.73 8.44
C GLY A 417 -2.13 14.86 7.28
N CYS A 418 -1.98 13.82 6.44
CA CYS A 418 -1.03 13.85 5.32
C CYS A 418 -1.43 14.85 4.22
N ASN A 419 -2.73 15.02 3.98
CA ASN A 419 -3.27 15.86 2.93
C ASN A 419 -4.04 17.08 3.48
N GLY A 420 -3.99 17.33 4.79
CA GLY A 420 -4.60 18.49 5.44
C GLY A 420 -6.13 18.58 5.28
N VAL A 421 -6.83 17.43 5.16
CA VAL A 421 -8.27 17.44 4.90
C VAL A 421 -9.05 17.41 6.21
N THR A 422 -9.93 18.40 6.41
CA THR A 422 -10.78 18.53 7.61
C THR A 422 -12.10 17.76 7.45
N LYS A 423 -12.78 17.52 8.59
CA LYS A 423 -14.14 16.96 8.59
C LYS A 423 -15.09 17.81 7.74
N GLY A 424 -15.05 19.14 7.90
CA GLY A 424 -15.90 20.07 7.14
C GLY A 424 -15.68 19.98 5.64
N ALA A 425 -14.42 19.85 5.19
CA ALA A 425 -14.12 19.67 3.76
C ALA A 425 -14.69 18.35 3.21
N ILE A 426 -14.65 17.27 3.98
CA ILE A 426 -15.24 15.99 3.60
C ILE A 426 -16.76 16.08 3.54
N VAL A 427 -17.40 16.62 4.60
CA VAL A 427 -18.86 16.80 4.67
C VAL A 427 -19.37 17.69 3.53
N HIS A 428 -18.68 18.79 3.26
CA HIS A 428 -19.02 19.71 2.18
C HIS A 428 -18.95 19.01 0.81
N ALA A 429 -17.87 18.26 0.54
CA ALA A 429 -17.73 17.50 -0.69
C ALA A 429 -18.83 16.44 -0.86
N ILE A 430 -19.19 15.73 0.23
CA ILE A 430 -20.26 14.74 0.23
C ILE A 430 -21.60 15.39 -0.15
N LEU A 431 -21.93 16.52 0.46
CA LEU A 431 -23.23 17.17 0.28
C LEU A 431 -23.35 17.92 -1.06
N GLU A 432 -22.30 18.59 -1.52
CA GLU A 432 -22.35 19.37 -2.77
C GLU A 432 -22.22 18.51 -4.04
N GLN A 433 -21.47 17.42 -3.97
CA GLN A 433 -21.26 16.55 -5.12
C GLN A 433 -22.02 15.23 -5.00
N GLU A 434 -22.92 15.14 -4.01
CA GLU A 434 -23.74 13.95 -3.76
C GLU A 434 -22.92 12.65 -3.67
N LEU A 435 -21.71 12.73 -3.04
CA LEU A 435 -20.81 11.59 -2.95
C LEU A 435 -21.36 10.55 -1.98
N THR A 436 -21.37 9.30 -2.40
CA THR A 436 -21.95 8.18 -1.64
C THR A 436 -20.93 7.12 -1.24
N THR A 437 -19.73 7.15 -1.83
CA THR A 437 -18.69 6.14 -1.61
C THR A 437 -17.39 6.74 -1.07
N PHE A 438 -16.61 5.92 -0.36
CA PHE A 438 -15.28 6.29 0.11
C PHE A 438 -14.33 6.69 -1.04
N GLU A 439 -14.35 5.98 -2.17
CA GLU A 439 -13.45 6.27 -3.29
C GLU A 439 -13.79 7.59 -3.98
N GLU A 440 -15.07 7.97 -4.06
CA GLU A 440 -15.48 9.29 -4.52
C GLU A 440 -15.00 10.39 -3.58
N VAL A 441 -15.19 10.21 -2.26
CA VAL A 441 -14.70 11.16 -1.25
C VAL A 441 -13.18 11.31 -1.33
N LYS A 442 -12.46 10.20 -1.45
CA LYS A 442 -11.00 10.18 -1.63
C LYS A 442 -10.59 10.86 -2.94
N GLY A 443 -11.28 10.59 -4.04
CA GLY A 443 -11.02 11.20 -5.35
C GLY A 443 -11.19 12.72 -5.31
N CYS A 444 -12.27 13.20 -4.70
CA CYS A 444 -12.59 14.61 -4.60
C CYS A 444 -11.72 15.35 -3.57
N THR A 445 -11.60 14.82 -2.35
CA THR A 445 -10.94 15.51 -1.23
C THR A 445 -9.48 15.19 -1.05
N LYS A 446 -8.99 14.12 -1.70
CA LYS A 446 -7.67 13.49 -1.47
C LYS A 446 -7.49 12.93 -0.05
N ALA A 447 -8.54 12.87 0.78
CA ALA A 447 -8.51 12.20 2.08
C ALA A 447 -8.14 10.73 1.90
N ALA A 448 -7.26 10.19 2.74
CA ALA A 448 -6.67 8.84 2.63
C ALA A 448 -5.90 8.54 1.31
N GLY A 449 -5.60 9.56 0.50
CA GLY A 449 -4.91 9.42 -0.79
C GLY A 449 -3.41 9.16 -0.69
N SER A 450 -2.77 9.42 0.47
CA SER A 450 -1.33 9.21 0.69
C SER A 450 -1.07 7.99 1.57
N CYS A 451 -1.05 8.12 2.90
CA CYS A 451 -0.73 7.01 3.82
C CYS A 451 -1.90 6.03 4.07
N GLY A 452 -3.14 6.41 3.73
CA GLY A 452 -4.33 5.57 3.86
C GLY A 452 -4.88 5.38 5.28
N LYS A 453 -4.19 5.81 6.34
CA LYS A 453 -4.56 5.54 7.75
C LYS A 453 -5.87 6.18 8.19
N CYS A 454 -6.27 7.31 7.62
CA CYS A 454 -7.51 7.99 7.96
C CYS A 454 -8.75 7.39 7.27
N ARG A 455 -8.60 6.31 6.51
CA ARG A 455 -9.73 5.65 5.83
C ARG A 455 -10.90 5.33 6.76
N PRO A 456 -10.71 4.69 7.93
CA PRO A 456 -11.83 4.40 8.83
C PRO A 456 -12.57 5.66 9.29
N LEU A 457 -11.83 6.74 9.57
CA LEU A 457 -12.41 8.03 9.95
C LEU A 457 -13.18 8.67 8.79
N VAL A 458 -12.66 8.61 7.56
CA VAL A 458 -13.36 9.12 6.37
C VAL A 458 -14.67 8.36 6.13
N GLU A 459 -14.65 7.02 6.28
CA GLU A 459 -15.83 6.16 6.17
C GLU A 459 -16.87 6.48 7.26
N GLN A 460 -16.43 6.75 8.49
CA GLN A 460 -17.32 7.21 9.57
C GLN A 460 -17.92 8.58 9.30
N VAL A 461 -17.14 9.56 8.78
CA VAL A 461 -17.67 10.87 8.36
C VAL A 461 -18.69 10.70 7.25
N LEU A 462 -18.43 9.86 6.26
CA LEU A 462 -19.36 9.56 5.16
C LEU A 462 -20.67 8.97 5.69
N SER A 463 -20.58 7.92 6.51
CA SER A 463 -21.74 7.27 7.15
C SER A 463 -22.56 8.25 8.00
N HIS A 464 -21.90 9.04 8.83
CA HIS A 464 -22.57 10.04 9.68
C HIS A 464 -23.26 11.14 8.85
N THR A 465 -22.64 11.58 7.75
CA THR A 465 -23.16 12.66 6.89
C THR A 465 -24.38 12.22 6.09
N LEU A 466 -24.39 10.98 5.60
CA LEU A 466 -25.48 10.41 4.81
C LEU A 466 -26.62 9.85 5.69
N GLY A 467 -26.36 9.53 6.98
CA GLY A 467 -27.36 8.99 7.90
C GLY A 467 -28.09 7.78 7.31
N ASP A 468 -29.43 7.81 7.32
CA ASP A 468 -30.29 6.73 6.77
C ASP A 468 -30.15 6.56 5.24
N ALA A 469 -29.56 7.53 4.55
CA ALA A 469 -29.22 7.41 3.12
C ALA A 469 -27.91 6.68 2.87
N PHE A 470 -27.17 6.35 3.93
CA PHE A 470 -25.93 5.60 3.84
C PHE A 470 -26.26 4.13 3.59
N ASP A 471 -26.02 3.70 2.36
CA ASP A 471 -26.11 2.27 2.00
C ASP A 471 -24.73 1.64 2.09
N ALA A 472 -24.48 0.88 3.14
CA ALA A 472 -23.23 0.14 3.32
C ALA A 472 -22.99 -0.85 2.16
N SER A 473 -24.03 -1.27 1.43
CA SER A 473 -23.95 -2.11 0.24
C SER A 473 -23.56 -1.31 -1.02
N ALA A 474 -23.83 0.00 -1.05
CA ALA A 474 -23.43 0.90 -2.15
C ALA A 474 -21.91 1.23 -2.18
N GLN A 475 -21.14 0.77 -1.19
CA GLN A 475 -19.68 0.89 -1.18
C GLN A 475 -18.97 -0.07 -2.14
N SER A 476 -19.66 -0.68 -3.09
CA SER A 476 -19.00 -1.41 -4.15
C SER A 476 -18.29 -0.42 -5.08
N ALA A 477 -17.06 -0.08 -4.73
CA ALA A 477 -16.11 0.40 -5.73
C ALA A 477 -16.25 -0.49 -6.95
N GLY A 478 -16.30 0.07 -8.16
CA GLY A 478 -16.28 -0.71 -9.39
C GLY A 478 -15.21 -1.78 -9.29
N MET A 479 -15.36 -2.94 -9.91
CA MET A 479 -14.43 -4.07 -9.75
C MET A 479 -12.97 -3.68 -9.99
N CYS A 480 -12.73 -2.55 -10.65
CA CYS A 480 -11.41 -1.91 -10.81
C CYS A 480 -11.57 -0.46 -11.31
N GLY A 481 -10.47 0.30 -11.39
CA GLY A 481 -10.47 1.67 -11.94
C GLY A 481 -10.84 1.80 -13.43
N CYS A 482 -11.12 0.70 -14.16
CA CYS A 482 -11.54 0.75 -15.55
C CYS A 482 -13.08 0.77 -15.71
N THR A 483 -13.84 0.59 -14.64
CA THR A 483 -15.30 0.54 -14.67
C THR A 483 -15.87 0.95 -13.31
N THR A 484 -17.04 1.56 -13.35
CA THR A 484 -17.85 1.85 -12.16
C THR A 484 -18.71 0.65 -11.75
N LEU A 485 -18.80 -0.38 -12.59
CA LEU A 485 -19.61 -1.56 -12.31
C LEU A 485 -18.98 -2.43 -11.23
N SER A 486 -19.80 -2.84 -10.28
CA SER A 486 -19.45 -3.82 -9.26
C SER A 486 -19.20 -5.20 -9.85
N ARG A 487 -18.62 -6.08 -9.06
CA ARG A 487 -18.45 -7.50 -9.42
C ARG A 487 -19.80 -8.15 -9.79
N ASP A 488 -20.84 -7.88 -9.02
CA ASP A 488 -22.15 -8.53 -9.20
C ASP A 488 -22.88 -8.02 -10.45
N GLU A 489 -22.78 -6.72 -10.74
CA GLU A 489 -23.30 -6.13 -11.98
C GLU A 489 -22.60 -6.69 -13.23
N VAL A 490 -21.26 -6.87 -13.15
CA VAL A 490 -20.51 -7.48 -14.25
C VAL A 490 -20.92 -8.94 -14.47
N VAL A 491 -21.08 -9.75 -13.41
CA VAL A 491 -21.51 -11.14 -13.51
C VAL A 491 -22.96 -11.24 -14.03
N ALA A 492 -23.86 -10.40 -13.55
CA ALA A 492 -25.22 -10.31 -14.07
C ALA A 492 -25.23 -9.97 -15.58
N ALA A 493 -24.45 -8.97 -15.99
CA ALA A 493 -24.35 -8.59 -17.40
C ALA A 493 -23.74 -9.69 -18.29
N ILE A 494 -22.82 -10.51 -17.77
CA ILE A 494 -22.30 -11.69 -18.48
C ILE A 494 -23.44 -12.64 -18.83
N HIS A 495 -24.32 -12.94 -17.88
CA HIS A 495 -25.49 -13.80 -18.11
C HIS A 495 -26.55 -13.16 -19.00
N GLU A 496 -26.95 -11.92 -18.71
CA GLU A 496 -28.02 -11.23 -19.40
C GLU A 496 -27.69 -10.96 -20.88
N LYS A 497 -26.42 -10.62 -21.17
CA LYS A 497 -25.97 -10.26 -22.53
C LYS A 497 -25.27 -11.41 -23.27
N GLY A 498 -25.08 -12.55 -22.61
CA GLY A 498 -24.45 -13.73 -23.18
C GLY A 498 -22.99 -13.50 -23.57
N LEU A 499 -22.22 -12.74 -22.75
CA LEU A 499 -20.84 -12.37 -23.03
C LEU A 499 -19.91 -13.56 -22.77
N LYS A 500 -18.97 -13.87 -23.67
CA LYS A 500 -18.16 -15.10 -23.62
C LYS A 500 -16.67 -14.89 -23.46
N SER A 501 -16.16 -13.68 -23.63
CA SER A 501 -14.73 -13.38 -23.51
C SER A 501 -14.45 -12.10 -22.73
N PRO A 502 -13.27 -11.99 -22.06
CA PRO A 502 -12.88 -10.78 -21.33
C PRO A 502 -12.88 -9.50 -22.19
N LYS A 503 -12.53 -9.62 -23.47
CA LYS A 503 -12.54 -8.49 -24.42
C LYS A 503 -13.97 -8.04 -24.71
N GLU A 504 -14.87 -8.98 -24.92
CA GLU A 504 -16.29 -8.69 -25.16
C GLU A 504 -16.94 -8.01 -23.96
N VAL A 505 -16.69 -8.51 -22.72
CA VAL A 505 -17.16 -7.88 -21.49
C VAL A 505 -16.69 -6.42 -21.40
N ARG A 506 -15.41 -6.16 -21.62
CA ARG A 506 -14.89 -4.79 -21.55
C ARG A 506 -15.51 -3.87 -22.58
N ASN A 507 -15.65 -4.33 -23.81
CA ASN A 507 -16.20 -3.51 -24.91
C ASN A 507 -17.69 -3.22 -24.69
N VAL A 508 -18.49 -4.24 -24.36
CA VAL A 508 -19.94 -4.11 -24.21
C VAL A 508 -20.33 -3.32 -22.95
N LEU A 509 -19.57 -3.46 -21.88
CA LEU A 509 -19.83 -2.77 -20.63
C LEU A 509 -19.07 -1.43 -20.48
N GLY A 510 -18.37 -0.98 -21.51
CA GLY A 510 -17.77 0.37 -21.55
C GLY A 510 -16.61 0.56 -20.56
N PHE A 511 -15.72 -0.43 -20.41
CA PHE A 511 -14.52 -0.25 -19.61
C PHE A 511 -13.60 0.81 -20.21
N ALA A 512 -13.05 1.71 -19.40
CA ALA A 512 -12.22 2.83 -19.83
C ALA A 512 -10.95 2.41 -20.61
N HIS A 513 -10.43 1.20 -20.35
CA HIS A 513 -9.24 0.69 -21.05
C HIS A 513 -9.61 -0.56 -21.86
N GLU A 514 -9.44 -0.51 -23.17
CA GLU A 514 -9.75 -1.60 -24.10
C GLU A 514 -9.00 -2.90 -23.76
N ASP A 515 -7.72 -2.80 -23.38
CA ASP A 515 -6.90 -3.94 -22.97
C ASP A 515 -7.13 -4.37 -21.51
N GLY A 516 -7.83 -3.56 -20.72
CA GLY A 516 -8.04 -3.77 -19.29
C GLY A 516 -6.78 -3.57 -18.43
N CYS A 517 -6.96 -3.51 -17.11
CA CYS A 517 -5.87 -3.37 -16.14
C CYS A 517 -5.46 -4.71 -15.52
N SER A 518 -4.40 -4.69 -14.71
CA SER A 518 -3.89 -5.88 -13.98
C SER A 518 -4.91 -6.51 -13.02
N LYS A 519 -5.96 -5.78 -12.61
CA LYS A 519 -7.06 -6.30 -11.78
C LYS A 519 -8.15 -6.94 -12.62
N CYS A 520 -8.74 -6.22 -13.58
CA CYS A 520 -9.89 -6.70 -14.32
C CYS A 520 -9.55 -7.82 -15.31
N ARG A 521 -8.38 -7.83 -15.95
CA ARG A 521 -8.00 -8.90 -16.88
C ARG A 521 -8.14 -10.30 -16.27
N PRO A 522 -7.45 -10.64 -15.16
CA PRO A 522 -7.59 -11.97 -14.57
C PRO A 522 -8.94 -12.18 -13.87
N ALA A 523 -9.56 -11.12 -13.34
CA ALA A 523 -10.86 -11.22 -12.70
C ALA A 523 -11.97 -11.55 -13.70
N LEU A 524 -12.04 -10.87 -14.87
CA LEU A 524 -13.02 -11.17 -15.91
C LEU A 524 -12.86 -12.59 -16.46
N ASN A 525 -11.62 -13.04 -16.63
CA ASN A 525 -11.33 -14.39 -17.07
C ASN A 525 -11.87 -15.43 -16.06
N TYR A 526 -11.73 -15.16 -14.77
CA TYR A 526 -12.28 -15.98 -13.69
C TYR A 526 -13.82 -15.92 -13.65
N TYR A 527 -14.44 -14.73 -13.71
CA TYR A 527 -15.89 -14.57 -13.62
C TYR A 527 -16.62 -15.21 -14.78
N LEU A 528 -16.10 -15.08 -16.00
CA LEU A 528 -16.63 -15.77 -17.17
C LEU A 528 -16.61 -17.29 -16.98
N ARG A 529 -15.47 -17.85 -16.59
CA ARG A 529 -15.36 -19.29 -16.34
C ARG A 529 -16.24 -19.78 -15.20
N MET A 530 -16.45 -18.95 -14.19
CA MET A 530 -17.36 -19.26 -13.07
C MET A 530 -18.83 -19.20 -13.51
N ALA A 531 -19.22 -18.18 -14.28
CA ALA A 531 -20.61 -17.91 -14.66
C ALA A 531 -21.11 -18.81 -15.80
N ILE A 532 -20.28 -19.05 -16.82
CA ILE A 532 -20.63 -19.81 -18.04
C ILE A 532 -19.57 -20.88 -18.36
N PRO A 533 -19.34 -21.85 -17.47
CA PRO A 533 -18.19 -22.76 -17.56
C PRO A 533 -18.12 -23.57 -18.86
N GLU A 534 -19.25 -23.90 -19.49
CA GLU A 534 -19.31 -24.69 -20.73
C GLU A 534 -19.08 -23.84 -22.00
N GLU A 535 -19.37 -22.55 -21.96
CA GLU A 535 -19.30 -21.64 -23.11
C GLU A 535 -18.07 -20.69 -23.08
N TYR A 536 -17.37 -20.66 -21.97
CA TYR A 536 -16.26 -19.77 -21.76
C TYR A 536 -15.03 -20.11 -22.62
N ALA A 537 -14.50 -19.09 -23.32
CA ALA A 537 -13.23 -19.20 -24.03
C ALA A 537 -12.09 -18.64 -23.18
N ASP A 538 -11.12 -19.48 -22.82
CA ASP A 538 -9.98 -19.10 -21.97
C ASP A 538 -9.08 -18.07 -22.67
N ASP A 539 -8.97 -16.89 -22.09
CA ASP A 539 -7.98 -15.89 -22.51
C ASP A 539 -6.71 -16.01 -21.68
N LYS A 540 -5.77 -16.84 -22.16
CA LYS A 540 -4.48 -17.04 -21.51
C LYS A 540 -3.70 -15.74 -21.31
N SER A 541 -3.86 -14.75 -22.18
CA SER A 541 -3.18 -13.47 -22.08
C SER A 541 -3.61 -12.66 -20.85
N SER A 542 -4.85 -12.88 -20.39
CA SER A 542 -5.44 -12.24 -19.21
C SER A 542 -5.07 -12.94 -17.88
N ARG A 543 -4.40 -14.10 -17.91
CA ARG A 543 -3.96 -14.80 -16.68
C ARG A 543 -2.65 -14.25 -16.15
N TYR A 544 -2.42 -14.44 -14.85
CA TYR A 544 -1.10 -14.17 -14.25
C TYR A 544 -0.01 -15.05 -14.87
N VAL A 545 1.24 -14.58 -14.85
CA VAL A 545 2.37 -15.29 -15.48
C VAL A 545 2.51 -16.73 -14.98
N ASN A 546 2.40 -16.96 -13.67
CA ASN A 546 2.45 -18.30 -13.09
C ASN A 546 1.35 -19.22 -13.62
N GLU A 547 0.15 -18.68 -13.78
CA GLU A 547 -1.01 -19.43 -14.31
C GLU A 547 -0.85 -19.74 -15.81
N ARG A 548 -0.31 -18.78 -16.60
CA ARG A 548 0.00 -18.99 -18.03
C ARG A 548 1.05 -20.05 -18.23
N MET A 549 2.07 -20.02 -17.36
CA MET A 549 3.21 -20.95 -17.42
C MET A 549 2.92 -22.29 -16.74
N ASN A 550 1.74 -22.50 -16.15
CA ASN A 550 1.45 -23.66 -15.31
C ASN A 550 2.59 -23.99 -14.33
N GLY A 551 3.24 -22.95 -13.80
CA GLY A 551 4.44 -23.12 -13.00
C GLY A 551 4.64 -21.97 -12.03
N ASN A 552 5.25 -22.24 -10.89
CA ASN A 552 5.55 -21.23 -9.87
C ASN A 552 6.96 -20.69 -10.07
N ILE A 553 7.08 -19.49 -10.62
CA ILE A 553 8.35 -18.81 -10.89
C ILE A 553 8.99 -18.40 -9.57
N GLN A 554 10.26 -18.71 -9.39
CA GLN A 554 11.08 -18.37 -8.23
C GLN A 554 11.77 -17.01 -8.44
N HIS A 555 12.31 -16.46 -7.36
CA HIS A 555 13.01 -15.17 -7.39
C HIS A 555 14.18 -15.12 -8.40
N ASP A 556 14.86 -16.23 -8.62
CA ASP A 556 15.99 -16.37 -9.54
C ASP A 556 15.58 -16.69 -10.99
N GLY A 557 14.27 -16.66 -11.29
CA GLY A 557 13.73 -17.00 -12.60
C GLY A 557 13.58 -18.51 -12.87
N THR A 558 14.01 -19.38 -11.95
CA THR A 558 13.74 -20.81 -12.00
C THR A 558 12.30 -21.12 -11.58
N PHE A 559 11.93 -22.41 -11.60
CA PHE A 559 10.59 -22.84 -11.25
C PHE A 559 10.60 -23.82 -10.08
N SER A 560 9.51 -23.86 -9.31
CA SER A 560 9.23 -24.97 -8.39
C SER A 560 8.22 -25.94 -9.00
N VAL A 561 8.50 -27.23 -8.86
CA VAL A 561 7.62 -28.34 -9.20
C VAL A 561 7.11 -28.98 -7.91
N ILE A 562 5.78 -28.98 -7.72
CA ILE A 562 5.16 -29.51 -6.51
C ILE A 562 4.08 -30.52 -6.93
N PRO A 563 4.41 -31.83 -6.95
CA PRO A 563 3.46 -32.88 -7.26
C PRO A 563 2.32 -32.93 -6.24
N ARG A 564 1.17 -33.44 -6.66
CA ARG A 564 0.01 -33.67 -5.81
C ARG A 564 0.32 -34.86 -4.88
N MET A 565 0.01 -34.69 -3.60
CA MET A 565 0.02 -35.72 -2.57
C MET A 565 -1.26 -35.61 -1.79
N TYR A 566 -2.27 -36.40 -2.16
CA TYR A 566 -3.61 -36.33 -1.58
C TYR A 566 -3.59 -36.61 -0.06
N GLY A 567 -4.08 -35.66 0.72
CA GLY A 567 -4.02 -35.71 2.17
C GLY A 567 -2.60 -35.71 2.75
N GLY A 568 -1.58 -35.41 1.95
CA GLY A 568 -0.17 -35.55 2.32
C GLY A 568 0.38 -36.98 2.28
N VAL A 569 -0.35 -37.91 1.65
CA VAL A 569 0.06 -39.31 1.49
C VAL A 569 0.87 -39.49 0.21
N THR A 570 1.90 -40.33 0.29
CA THR A 570 2.74 -40.75 -0.85
C THR A 570 3.20 -42.16 -0.64
N THR A 571 3.74 -42.78 -1.69
CA THR A 571 4.27 -44.17 -1.69
C THR A 571 5.78 -44.17 -1.74
N ALA A 572 6.39 -45.30 -1.43
CA ALA A 572 7.86 -45.48 -1.59
C ALA A 572 8.28 -45.29 -3.06
N ASP A 573 7.44 -45.78 -3.98
CA ASP A 573 7.73 -45.69 -5.44
C ASP A 573 7.64 -44.23 -5.90
N ASP A 574 6.68 -43.45 -5.43
CA ASP A 574 6.58 -41.99 -5.71
C ASP A 574 7.81 -41.25 -5.16
N LEU A 575 8.25 -41.59 -3.94
CA LEU A 575 9.45 -41.01 -3.36
C LEU A 575 10.71 -41.32 -4.17
N MET A 576 10.86 -42.54 -4.62
CA MET A 576 11.97 -42.92 -5.51
C MET A 576 11.90 -42.19 -6.83
N LYS A 577 10.73 -42.08 -7.43
CA LYS A 577 10.48 -41.35 -8.68
C LYS A 577 10.87 -39.88 -8.57
N ILE A 578 10.41 -39.20 -7.51
CA ILE A 578 10.79 -37.82 -7.23
C ILE A 578 12.31 -37.67 -7.09
N ALA A 579 12.98 -38.62 -6.38
CA ALA A 579 14.42 -38.56 -6.20
C ALA A 579 15.19 -38.79 -7.51
N GLU A 580 14.74 -39.72 -8.36
CA GLU A 580 15.32 -39.99 -9.69
C GLU A 580 15.20 -38.77 -10.61
N VAL A 581 14.00 -38.15 -10.67
CA VAL A 581 13.75 -36.96 -11.46
C VAL A 581 14.58 -35.79 -10.95
N ALA A 582 14.66 -35.59 -9.64
CA ALA A 582 15.48 -34.52 -9.06
C ALA A 582 16.96 -34.67 -9.43
N LYS A 583 17.49 -35.89 -9.43
CA LYS A 583 18.85 -36.17 -9.87
C LYS A 583 19.03 -35.97 -11.37
N LYS A 584 18.10 -36.45 -12.19
CA LYS A 584 18.16 -36.36 -13.66
C LYS A 584 18.24 -34.91 -14.16
N TYR A 585 17.56 -33.99 -13.49
CA TYR A 585 17.49 -32.57 -13.88
C TYR A 585 18.34 -31.65 -12.99
N ASP A 586 19.25 -32.19 -12.20
CA ASP A 586 20.15 -31.44 -11.30
C ASP A 586 19.40 -30.42 -10.42
N VAL A 587 18.27 -30.85 -9.87
CA VAL A 587 17.43 -29.98 -9.02
C VAL A 587 18.18 -29.65 -7.73
N PRO A 588 18.52 -28.38 -7.48
CA PRO A 588 19.40 -28.00 -6.38
C PRO A 588 18.77 -28.16 -4.99
N LEU A 589 17.43 -28.11 -4.89
CA LEU A 589 16.76 -28.22 -3.60
C LEU A 589 15.47 -29.05 -3.68
N VAL A 590 15.41 -30.09 -2.86
CA VAL A 590 14.17 -30.84 -2.60
C VAL A 590 13.73 -30.57 -1.16
N LYS A 591 12.49 -30.12 -0.94
CA LYS A 591 11.98 -29.70 0.38
C LYS A 591 10.60 -30.27 0.66
N ILE A 592 10.40 -30.74 1.88
CA ILE A 592 9.05 -31.00 2.42
C ILE A 592 8.41 -29.65 2.75
N THR A 593 7.27 -29.35 2.12
CA THR A 593 6.56 -28.07 2.27
C THR A 593 5.66 -28.08 3.49
N GLY A 594 5.30 -26.90 4.02
CA GLY A 594 4.29 -26.77 5.07
C GLY A 594 2.89 -27.26 4.70
N ALA A 595 2.65 -27.56 3.41
CA ALA A 595 1.43 -28.15 2.88
C ALA A 595 1.50 -29.69 2.78
N SER A 596 2.41 -30.33 3.51
CA SER A 596 2.61 -31.80 3.53
C SER A 596 2.86 -32.39 2.13
N ARG A 597 3.64 -31.69 1.28
CA ARG A 597 4.03 -32.13 -0.07
C ARG A 597 5.52 -31.97 -0.26
N ILE A 598 6.09 -32.67 -1.23
CA ILE A 598 7.48 -32.51 -1.63
C ILE A 598 7.55 -31.50 -2.77
N GLY A 599 8.43 -30.53 -2.66
CA GLY A 599 8.68 -29.53 -3.70
C GLY A 599 10.11 -29.62 -4.22
N LEU A 600 10.25 -29.57 -5.53
CA LEU A 600 11.50 -29.47 -6.27
C LEU A 600 11.71 -28.01 -6.64
N TYR A 601 12.79 -27.38 -6.21
CA TYR A 601 13.07 -25.96 -6.41
C TYR A 601 14.34 -25.78 -7.26
N GLY A 602 14.37 -24.74 -8.08
CA GLY A 602 15.48 -24.46 -8.98
C GLY A 602 15.38 -25.17 -10.34
N VAL A 603 14.18 -25.63 -10.73
CA VAL A 603 13.97 -26.27 -12.04
C VAL A 603 14.07 -25.20 -13.14
N LYS A 604 14.88 -25.44 -14.16
CA LYS A 604 15.03 -24.51 -15.29
C LYS A 604 13.76 -24.51 -16.15
N LYS A 605 13.43 -23.36 -16.73
CA LYS A 605 12.24 -23.17 -17.59
C LYS A 605 12.12 -24.27 -18.66
N GLN A 606 13.20 -24.55 -19.37
CA GLN A 606 13.24 -25.51 -20.47
C GLN A 606 13.02 -26.95 -20.04
N ASP A 607 13.37 -27.30 -18.79
CA ASP A 607 13.27 -28.65 -18.26
C ASP A 607 11.88 -28.94 -17.68
N LEU A 608 11.10 -27.90 -17.42
CA LEU A 608 9.81 -27.99 -16.72
C LEU A 608 8.81 -28.98 -17.35
N PRO A 609 8.59 -29.01 -18.69
CA PRO A 609 7.73 -30.01 -19.32
C PRO A 609 8.24 -31.44 -19.14
N ASN A 610 9.54 -31.63 -19.29
CA ASN A 610 10.13 -32.95 -19.17
C ASN A 610 10.14 -33.47 -17.73
N VAL A 611 10.35 -32.61 -16.76
CA VAL A 611 10.24 -32.94 -15.33
C VAL A 611 8.82 -33.43 -15.00
N TRP A 612 7.76 -32.75 -15.48
CA TRP A 612 6.40 -33.21 -15.29
C TRP A 612 6.08 -34.51 -16.04
N ALA A 613 6.58 -34.66 -17.27
CA ALA A 613 6.44 -35.89 -18.03
C ALA A 613 7.09 -37.10 -17.32
N ASP A 614 8.30 -36.95 -16.77
CA ASP A 614 9.01 -38.02 -16.09
C ASP A 614 8.45 -38.34 -14.72
N LEU A 615 7.87 -37.37 -14.01
CA LEU A 615 7.22 -37.58 -12.72
C LEU A 615 6.01 -38.51 -12.83
N HIS A 616 5.25 -38.43 -13.91
CA HIS A 616 3.93 -39.09 -14.07
C HIS A 616 2.96 -38.83 -12.90
N MET A 617 3.07 -37.64 -12.27
CA MET A 617 2.25 -37.20 -11.16
C MET A 617 1.47 -35.95 -11.56
N THR A 618 0.24 -35.79 -11.03
CA THR A 618 -0.55 -34.59 -11.27
C THR A 618 0.02 -33.35 -10.53
N SER A 619 -0.25 -32.16 -11.07
CA SER A 619 0.18 -30.92 -10.45
C SER A 619 -0.52 -30.67 -9.11
N GLY A 620 0.23 -30.19 -8.13
CA GLY A 620 -0.31 -29.70 -6.86
C GLY A 620 -0.87 -28.27 -6.95
N TYR A 621 -0.99 -27.69 -8.16
CA TYR A 621 -1.53 -26.34 -8.44
C TYR A 621 -0.98 -25.25 -7.52
N ALA A 622 0.33 -25.32 -7.18
CA ALA A 622 0.97 -24.35 -6.29
C ALA A 622 1.06 -22.94 -6.90
N TYR A 623 0.79 -22.79 -8.17
CA TYR A 623 0.88 -21.58 -8.96
C TYR A 623 -0.47 -20.86 -9.16
N SER A 624 -1.63 -21.52 -8.93
CA SER A 624 -2.96 -21.02 -9.24
C SER A 624 -3.80 -20.66 -8.01
N LYS A 625 -4.93 -20.01 -8.24
CA LYS A 625 -5.98 -19.78 -7.24
C LYS A 625 -6.98 -20.95 -7.29
N SER A 626 -6.72 -21.98 -6.51
CA SER A 626 -7.53 -23.21 -6.43
C SER A 626 -7.29 -23.89 -5.08
N LEU A 627 -7.85 -25.08 -4.87
CA LEU A 627 -7.54 -25.91 -3.71
C LEU A 627 -6.05 -26.31 -3.76
N ARG A 628 -5.28 -25.85 -2.79
CA ARG A 628 -3.82 -26.12 -2.69
C ARG A 628 -3.54 -27.50 -2.14
N ASN A 629 -4.18 -27.84 -1.03
CA ASN A 629 -4.04 -29.12 -0.35
C ASN A 629 -5.11 -29.29 0.71
N VAL A 630 -5.30 -30.55 1.13
CA VAL A 630 -5.99 -30.90 2.36
C VAL A 630 -4.99 -31.51 3.33
N LYS A 631 -4.62 -30.79 4.39
CA LYS A 631 -3.71 -31.30 5.41
C LYS A 631 -4.45 -32.30 6.29
N SER A 632 -3.96 -33.54 6.43
CA SER A 632 -4.57 -34.55 7.30
C SER A 632 -3.58 -35.07 8.34
N CYS A 633 -4.08 -35.56 9.46
CA CYS A 633 -3.33 -36.38 10.39
C CYS A 633 -3.61 -37.88 10.12
N VAL A 634 -2.86 -38.77 10.73
CA VAL A 634 -2.96 -40.23 10.48
C VAL A 634 -4.26 -40.88 10.99
N GLY A 635 -5.07 -40.14 11.78
CA GLY A 635 -6.38 -40.54 12.22
C GLY A 635 -6.44 -41.89 12.95
N SER A 636 -7.62 -42.53 12.92
CA SER A 636 -7.83 -43.82 13.56
C SER A 636 -7.01 -44.96 12.97
N ARG A 637 -6.43 -44.79 11.75
CA ARG A 637 -5.59 -45.84 11.13
C ARG A 637 -4.31 -46.10 11.95
N PHE A 638 -3.69 -45.05 12.54
CA PHE A 638 -2.42 -45.22 13.22
C PHE A 638 -2.33 -44.47 14.56
N CYS A 639 -3.28 -43.60 14.88
CA CYS A 639 -3.25 -42.85 16.13
C CYS A 639 -4.23 -43.40 17.15
N ARG A 640 -3.74 -43.72 18.37
CA ARG A 640 -4.55 -44.21 19.49
C ARG A 640 -5.65 -43.25 19.95
N PHE A 641 -5.57 -41.98 19.58
CA PHE A 641 -6.55 -40.95 19.92
C PHE A 641 -7.47 -40.59 18.75
N GLY A 642 -7.23 -41.16 17.58
CA GLY A 642 -8.06 -40.94 16.40
C GLY A 642 -9.44 -41.55 16.59
N THR A 643 -10.50 -40.76 16.45
CA THR A 643 -11.89 -41.20 16.52
C THR A 643 -12.38 -41.73 15.19
N LYS A 644 -11.91 -41.16 14.09
CA LYS A 644 -12.30 -41.56 12.71
C LYS A 644 -11.11 -41.44 11.74
N ASP A 645 -11.35 -41.92 10.49
CA ASP A 645 -10.35 -41.91 9.41
C ASP A 645 -10.19 -40.53 8.78
N SER A 646 -9.42 -39.65 9.42
CA SER A 646 -9.09 -38.32 8.88
C SER A 646 -8.22 -38.39 7.63
N LEU A 647 -7.46 -39.48 7.45
CA LEU A 647 -6.59 -39.63 6.27
C LEU A 647 -7.41 -39.90 5.01
N GLY A 648 -8.35 -40.87 5.10
CA GLY A 648 -9.26 -41.20 4.01
C GLY A 648 -10.13 -39.99 3.62
N LEU A 649 -10.75 -39.32 4.60
CA LEU A 649 -11.55 -38.12 4.34
C LEU A 649 -10.71 -37.01 3.73
N GLY A 650 -9.46 -36.77 4.20
CA GLY A 650 -8.57 -35.76 3.64
C GLY A 650 -8.26 -36.02 2.17
N MET A 651 -7.97 -37.28 1.80
CA MET A 651 -7.76 -37.70 0.44
C MET A 651 -9.02 -37.52 -0.42
N LEU A 652 -10.19 -37.93 0.07
CA LEU A 652 -11.48 -37.80 -0.60
C LEU A 652 -11.83 -36.34 -0.91
N LEU A 653 -11.67 -35.45 0.06
CA LEU A 653 -11.90 -34.02 -0.13
C LEU A 653 -10.96 -33.42 -1.18
N GLU A 654 -9.67 -33.77 -1.12
CA GLU A 654 -8.70 -33.20 -2.06
C GLU A 654 -8.94 -33.68 -3.49
N GLN A 655 -9.23 -34.96 -3.69
CA GLN A 655 -9.53 -35.55 -5.00
C GLN A 655 -10.85 -35.02 -5.60
N SER A 656 -11.86 -34.78 -4.73
CA SER A 656 -13.16 -34.30 -5.19
C SER A 656 -13.17 -32.81 -5.56
N LEU A 657 -12.31 -31.99 -4.92
CA LEU A 657 -12.38 -30.52 -5.01
C LEU A 657 -11.20 -29.89 -5.74
N GLU A 658 -10.23 -30.66 -6.21
CA GLU A 658 -9.05 -30.15 -6.91
C GLU A 658 -9.36 -29.59 -8.30
N MET A 659 -8.40 -28.84 -8.88
CA MET A 659 -8.39 -28.24 -10.23
C MET A 659 -9.31 -27.04 -10.42
N VAL A 660 -10.42 -26.94 -9.71
CA VAL A 660 -11.42 -25.87 -9.91
C VAL A 660 -10.89 -24.54 -9.39
N ASP A 661 -10.96 -23.50 -10.24
CA ASP A 661 -10.54 -22.16 -9.88
C ASP A 661 -11.44 -21.55 -8.78
N THR A 662 -10.82 -20.83 -7.85
CA THR A 662 -11.46 -20.09 -6.76
C THR A 662 -11.00 -18.62 -6.77
N PRO A 663 -11.70 -17.68 -6.11
CA PRO A 663 -11.28 -16.28 -6.05
C PRO A 663 -9.86 -16.10 -5.54
N HIS A 664 -9.46 -16.90 -4.55
CA HIS A 664 -8.09 -16.98 -4.03
C HIS A 664 -7.73 -18.43 -3.70
N LYS A 665 -6.46 -18.73 -3.42
CA LYS A 665 -6.02 -20.06 -2.99
C LYS A 665 -6.79 -20.53 -1.77
N MET A 666 -7.20 -21.80 -1.75
CA MET A 666 -7.84 -22.45 -0.62
C MET A 666 -6.93 -23.51 0.01
N LYS A 667 -7.03 -23.66 1.31
CA LYS A 667 -6.35 -24.70 2.09
C LYS A 667 -7.37 -25.33 3.03
N MET A 668 -7.43 -26.64 3.04
CA MET A 668 -8.33 -27.38 3.92
C MET A 668 -7.53 -28.23 4.92
N GLY A 669 -8.19 -28.71 5.97
CA GLY A 669 -7.60 -29.61 6.92
C GLY A 669 -8.58 -30.56 7.53
N VAL A 670 -8.13 -31.81 7.83
CA VAL A 670 -8.91 -32.84 8.51
C VAL A 670 -8.11 -33.40 9.68
N THR A 671 -8.63 -33.33 10.88
CA THR A 671 -7.99 -33.92 12.06
C THR A 671 -8.84 -35.03 12.64
N GLY A 672 -8.18 -36.15 13.03
CA GLY A 672 -8.83 -37.34 13.53
C GLY A 672 -9.39 -37.26 14.96
N CYS A 673 -9.20 -36.15 15.64
CA CYS A 673 -9.72 -35.89 16.99
C CYS A 673 -9.55 -34.39 17.35
N PRO A 674 -10.16 -33.88 18.44
CA PRO A 674 -10.10 -32.48 18.86
C PRO A 674 -8.69 -31.92 19.18
N ARG A 675 -7.61 -32.74 19.17
CA ARG A 675 -6.23 -32.26 19.36
C ARG A 675 -5.69 -31.39 18.23
N ASN A 676 -6.42 -31.27 17.15
CA ASN A 676 -6.16 -30.34 16.04
C ASN A 676 -4.74 -30.44 15.40
N CYS A 677 -4.20 -31.66 15.26
CA CYS A 677 -2.86 -31.91 14.69
C CYS A 677 -2.72 -31.43 13.23
N ALA A 678 -3.83 -31.30 12.48
CA ALA A 678 -3.84 -30.77 11.13
C ALA A 678 -4.08 -29.26 11.07
N GLU A 679 -4.12 -28.57 12.21
CA GLU A 679 -4.31 -27.09 12.32
C GLU A 679 -5.58 -26.60 11.61
N VAL A 680 -6.68 -27.32 11.74
CA VAL A 680 -7.92 -27.07 11.00
C VAL A 680 -8.54 -25.70 11.31
N LEU A 681 -8.34 -25.20 12.52
CA LEU A 681 -8.88 -23.89 12.93
C LEU A 681 -8.19 -22.68 12.25
N THR A 682 -7.15 -22.91 11.47
CA THR A 682 -6.50 -21.86 10.66
C THR A 682 -6.62 -22.12 9.16
N LYS A 683 -7.58 -22.95 8.75
CA LYS A 683 -7.80 -23.31 7.34
C LYS A 683 -9.06 -22.64 6.81
N ASP A 684 -9.10 -22.49 5.51
CA ASP A 684 -10.27 -21.97 4.78
C ASP A 684 -11.52 -22.83 5.01
N PHE A 685 -11.31 -24.17 5.13
CA PHE A 685 -12.31 -25.17 5.55
C PHE A 685 -11.63 -26.22 6.41
N GLY A 686 -12.20 -26.53 7.56
CA GLY A 686 -11.66 -27.44 8.54
C GLY A 686 -12.63 -28.52 8.99
N VAL A 687 -12.14 -29.75 9.19
CA VAL A 687 -12.94 -30.89 9.71
C VAL A 687 -12.27 -31.48 10.94
N VAL A 688 -13.00 -31.54 12.04
CA VAL A 688 -12.57 -32.20 13.28
C VAL A 688 -13.43 -33.47 13.47
N CYS A 689 -12.79 -34.63 13.46
CA CYS A 689 -13.47 -35.91 13.73
C CYS A 689 -13.79 -36.02 15.23
N VAL A 690 -15.06 -36.34 15.51
CA VAL A 690 -15.59 -36.58 16.87
C VAL A 690 -16.37 -37.88 16.89
N GLU A 691 -16.72 -38.39 18.07
CA GLU A 691 -17.44 -39.68 18.21
C GLU A 691 -18.76 -39.69 17.43
N ASN A 692 -19.54 -38.59 17.51
CA ASN A 692 -20.86 -38.48 16.89
C ASN A 692 -20.85 -37.89 15.47
N GLY A 693 -19.70 -37.77 14.81
CA GLY A 693 -19.63 -37.25 13.44
C GLY A 693 -18.37 -36.45 13.12
N PHE A 694 -18.57 -35.38 12.36
CA PHE A 694 -17.54 -34.48 11.86
C PHE A 694 -17.95 -33.04 12.13
N GLN A 695 -17.20 -32.33 12.94
CA GLN A 695 -17.36 -30.89 13.15
C GLN A 695 -16.76 -30.13 11.98
N LEU A 696 -17.52 -29.23 11.39
CA LEU A 696 -17.10 -28.41 10.24
C LEU A 696 -16.84 -26.97 10.67
N TYR A 697 -15.74 -26.42 10.18
CA TYR A 697 -15.26 -25.07 10.47
C TYR A 697 -14.93 -24.33 9.16
N ILE A 698 -15.18 -23.01 9.10
CA ILE A 698 -14.96 -22.19 7.90
C ILE A 698 -14.28 -20.86 8.23
N GLY A 699 -13.71 -20.20 7.22
CA GLY A 699 -13.23 -18.84 7.29
C GLY A 699 -11.91 -18.64 8.06
N GLY A 700 -11.18 -19.72 8.38
CA GLY A 700 -9.88 -19.62 9.03
C GLY A 700 -8.78 -19.06 8.11
N ASN A 701 -7.80 -18.37 8.68
CA ASN A 701 -6.64 -17.86 7.97
C ASN A 701 -5.36 -18.02 8.81
N GLY A 702 -4.36 -18.71 8.28
CA GLY A 702 -3.00 -18.81 8.84
C GLY A 702 -2.01 -17.98 8.02
N GLY A 703 -2.36 -16.76 7.61
CA GLY A 703 -1.52 -15.83 6.86
C GLY A 703 -0.93 -14.73 7.75
N THR A 704 -0.70 -13.55 7.17
CA THR A 704 -0.22 -12.35 7.88
C THR A 704 -1.19 -11.88 8.95
N GLU A 705 -2.48 -12.03 8.70
CA GLU A 705 -3.55 -11.80 9.67
C GLU A 705 -4.13 -13.16 10.03
N VAL A 706 -3.94 -13.60 11.26
CA VAL A 706 -4.43 -14.89 11.74
C VAL A 706 -5.88 -14.74 12.16
N ARG A 707 -6.76 -15.61 11.57
CA ARG A 707 -8.16 -15.70 11.94
C ARG A 707 -8.50 -17.13 12.34
N GLU A 708 -9.16 -17.32 13.45
CA GLU A 708 -9.71 -18.61 13.85
C GLU A 708 -10.94 -18.93 13.01
N ALA A 709 -11.08 -20.18 12.60
CA ALA A 709 -12.22 -20.66 11.83
C ALA A 709 -13.46 -20.81 12.71
N ASP A 710 -14.61 -20.40 12.19
CA ASP A 710 -15.90 -20.48 12.90
C ASP A 710 -16.56 -21.86 12.76
N PHE A 711 -17.14 -22.33 13.85
CA PHE A 711 -17.88 -23.59 13.88
C PHE A 711 -19.24 -23.48 13.18
N VAL A 712 -19.47 -24.33 12.17
CA VAL A 712 -20.73 -24.33 11.38
C VAL A 712 -21.74 -25.35 11.92
N MET A 713 -21.40 -26.64 11.92
CA MET A 713 -22.28 -27.75 12.29
C MET A 713 -21.49 -29.05 12.53
N ILE A 714 -22.23 -30.05 13.02
CA ILE A 714 -21.76 -31.44 13.03
C ILE A 714 -22.52 -32.20 11.96
N VAL A 715 -21.86 -33.00 11.16
CA VAL A 715 -22.46 -33.91 10.18
C VAL A 715 -22.12 -35.36 10.50
N PRO A 716 -23.01 -36.32 10.21
CA PRO A 716 -22.82 -37.70 10.68
C PRO A 716 -21.83 -38.52 9.83
N THR A 717 -21.74 -38.25 8.51
CA THR A 717 -20.96 -39.05 7.56
C THR A 717 -19.87 -38.30 6.85
N GLU A 718 -18.93 -39.00 6.24
CA GLU A 718 -17.89 -38.43 5.37
C GLU A 718 -18.49 -37.81 4.10
N GLU A 719 -19.53 -38.44 3.56
CA GLU A 719 -20.26 -37.96 2.40
C GLU A 719 -20.96 -36.62 2.68
N ASP A 720 -21.52 -36.43 3.86
CA ASP A 720 -22.11 -35.17 4.29
C ASP A 720 -21.02 -34.09 4.44
N ALA A 721 -19.86 -34.44 5.02
CA ALA A 721 -18.74 -33.51 5.14
C ALA A 721 -18.24 -33.07 3.74
N LEU A 722 -18.12 -33.98 2.78
CA LEU A 722 -17.77 -33.67 1.40
C LEU A 722 -18.86 -32.81 0.74
N ARG A 723 -20.13 -33.12 0.92
CA ARG A 723 -21.25 -32.37 0.36
C ARG A 723 -21.26 -30.92 0.83
N ILE A 724 -21.05 -30.68 2.12
CA ILE A 724 -20.96 -29.32 2.68
C ILE A 724 -19.69 -28.61 2.23
N ALA A 725 -18.52 -29.27 2.19
CA ALA A 725 -17.28 -28.70 1.69
C ALA A 725 -17.38 -28.27 0.22
N THR A 726 -18.07 -29.08 -0.61
CA THR A 726 -18.36 -28.79 -2.02
C THR A 726 -19.26 -27.55 -2.16
N ALA A 727 -20.36 -27.51 -1.39
CA ALA A 727 -21.25 -26.35 -1.37
C ALA A 727 -20.55 -25.07 -0.89
N TYR A 728 -19.76 -25.16 0.16
CA TYR A 728 -18.96 -24.02 0.65
C TYR A 728 -18.01 -23.50 -0.41
N MET A 729 -17.25 -24.38 -1.07
CA MET A 729 -16.31 -23.98 -2.12
C MET A 729 -17.05 -23.34 -3.30
N GLN A 730 -18.20 -23.90 -3.72
CA GLN A 730 -18.98 -23.34 -4.83
C GLN A 730 -19.61 -21.99 -4.45
N TYR A 731 -20.14 -21.85 -3.24
CA TYR A 731 -20.71 -20.60 -2.78
C TYR A 731 -19.64 -19.49 -2.71
N TYR A 732 -18.45 -19.82 -2.21
CA TYR A 732 -17.31 -18.92 -2.25
C TYR A 732 -16.91 -18.55 -3.69
N ARG A 733 -16.94 -19.49 -4.63
CA ARG A 733 -16.65 -19.21 -6.05
C ARG A 733 -17.64 -18.21 -6.64
N GLU A 734 -18.93 -18.36 -6.31
CA GLU A 734 -20.02 -17.56 -6.87
C GLU A 734 -20.16 -16.16 -6.24
N THR A 735 -19.72 -15.98 -5.00
CA THR A 735 -19.95 -14.72 -4.25
C THR A 735 -18.66 -14.01 -3.81
N GLY A 736 -17.51 -14.67 -3.94
CA GLY A 736 -16.20 -14.09 -3.62
C GLY A 736 -15.73 -13.09 -4.66
N ILE A 737 -15.06 -12.04 -4.20
CA ILE A 737 -14.37 -11.08 -5.07
C ILE A 737 -13.02 -11.68 -5.49
N TYR A 738 -12.65 -11.56 -6.76
CA TYR A 738 -11.37 -12.11 -7.23
C TYR A 738 -10.18 -11.50 -6.52
N GLY A 739 -9.39 -12.33 -5.85
CA GLY A 739 -8.30 -11.95 -4.96
C GLY A 739 -8.65 -11.95 -3.47
N GLU A 740 -9.92 -12.10 -3.10
CA GLU A 740 -10.40 -12.14 -1.72
C GLU A 740 -10.19 -13.52 -1.08
N ARG A 741 -9.65 -13.58 0.15
CA ARG A 741 -9.54 -14.82 0.94
C ARG A 741 -10.87 -15.16 1.61
N THR A 742 -11.08 -16.43 1.89
CA THR A 742 -12.30 -16.89 2.60
C THR A 742 -12.52 -16.23 3.96
N ALA A 743 -11.47 -15.86 4.67
CA ALA A 743 -11.56 -15.11 5.93
C ALA A 743 -12.26 -13.75 5.75
N TYR A 744 -11.77 -12.93 4.82
CA TYR A 744 -12.37 -11.62 4.51
C TYR A 744 -13.73 -11.74 3.85
N TRP A 745 -13.93 -12.77 3.01
CA TRP A 745 -15.23 -13.09 2.42
C TRP A 745 -16.25 -13.46 3.49
N THR A 746 -15.86 -14.22 4.53
CA THR A 746 -16.74 -14.57 5.67
C THR A 746 -17.10 -13.35 6.49
N GLU A 747 -16.16 -12.41 6.70
CA GLU A 747 -16.41 -11.14 7.39
C GLU A 747 -17.33 -10.23 6.58
N ARG A 748 -17.13 -10.13 5.26
CA ARG A 748 -17.95 -9.30 4.37
C ARG A 748 -19.38 -9.79 4.22
N LEU A 749 -19.61 -11.09 4.06
CA LEU A 749 -20.96 -11.64 3.92
C LEU A 749 -21.66 -11.91 5.26
N GLY A 750 -20.89 -11.98 6.34
CA GLY A 750 -21.37 -12.42 7.64
C GLY A 750 -21.39 -13.96 7.81
N PHE A 751 -20.80 -14.43 8.92
CA PHE A 751 -20.73 -15.87 9.21
C PHE A 751 -22.11 -16.53 9.28
N ASP A 752 -23.08 -15.89 9.95
CA ASP A 752 -24.42 -16.44 10.14
C ASP A 752 -25.15 -16.65 8.81
N HIS A 753 -25.00 -15.71 7.88
CA HIS A 753 -25.57 -15.84 6.54
C HIS A 753 -24.98 -17.05 5.78
N ILE A 754 -23.66 -17.24 5.80
CA ILE A 754 -23.02 -18.39 5.16
C ILE A 754 -23.46 -19.69 5.83
N LYS A 755 -23.57 -19.70 7.15
CA LYS A 755 -24.04 -20.85 7.94
C LYS A 755 -25.47 -21.24 7.56
N GLU A 756 -26.38 -20.28 7.42
CA GLU A 756 -27.74 -20.52 6.96
C GLU A 756 -27.77 -21.16 5.56
N ILE A 757 -26.97 -20.70 4.62
CA ILE A 757 -26.83 -21.30 3.28
C ILE A 757 -26.37 -22.74 3.37
N LEU A 758 -25.38 -23.05 4.21
CA LEU A 758 -24.83 -24.40 4.35
C LEU A 758 -25.72 -25.34 5.15
N GLN A 759 -26.69 -24.82 5.92
CA GLN A 759 -27.71 -25.60 6.64
C GLN A 759 -28.94 -25.88 5.78
N ASP A 760 -29.18 -25.13 4.72
CA ASP A 760 -30.28 -25.31 3.79
C ASP A 760 -29.97 -26.43 2.78
N THR A 761 -30.62 -27.57 2.96
CA THR A 761 -30.39 -28.76 2.13
C THR A 761 -30.67 -28.51 0.64
N SER A 762 -31.65 -27.66 0.30
CA SER A 762 -31.97 -27.32 -1.09
C SER A 762 -30.86 -26.51 -1.74
N LYS A 763 -30.40 -25.47 -1.05
CA LYS A 763 -29.27 -24.62 -1.53
C LYS A 763 -27.97 -25.43 -1.65
N VAL A 764 -27.68 -26.29 -0.66
CA VAL A 764 -26.51 -27.19 -0.70
C VAL A 764 -26.59 -28.13 -1.91
N THR A 765 -27.75 -28.68 -2.22
CA THR A 765 -27.91 -29.56 -3.40
C THR A 765 -27.65 -28.80 -4.69
N MET A 766 -28.26 -27.63 -4.88
CA MET A 766 -28.02 -26.77 -6.05
C MET A 766 -26.56 -26.35 -6.21
N LEU A 767 -25.89 -26.01 -5.11
CA LEU A 767 -24.45 -25.64 -5.12
C LEU A 767 -23.58 -26.84 -5.54
N ASN A 768 -23.91 -28.04 -5.07
CA ASN A 768 -23.19 -29.25 -5.46
C ASN A 768 -23.37 -29.56 -6.96
N GLU A 769 -24.58 -29.44 -7.50
CA GLU A 769 -24.85 -29.66 -8.92
C GLU A 769 -24.04 -28.66 -9.79
N ARG A 770 -24.07 -27.39 -9.45
CA ARG A 770 -23.27 -26.35 -10.16
C ARG A 770 -21.78 -26.58 -10.04
N PHE A 771 -21.30 -27.07 -8.89
CA PHE A 771 -19.90 -27.44 -8.74
C PHE A 771 -19.50 -28.58 -9.68
N GLN A 772 -20.35 -29.65 -9.79
CA GLN A 772 -20.05 -30.77 -10.68
C GLN A 772 -20.03 -30.34 -12.15
N THR A 773 -21.00 -29.50 -12.57
CA THR A 773 -20.99 -28.89 -13.91
C THR A 773 -19.70 -28.12 -14.16
N ALA A 774 -19.31 -27.23 -13.25
CA ALA A 774 -18.07 -26.49 -13.38
C ALA A 774 -16.86 -27.45 -13.45
N ARG A 775 -16.77 -28.42 -12.52
CA ARG A 775 -15.62 -29.34 -12.46
C ARG A 775 -15.44 -30.15 -13.75
N SER A 776 -16.54 -30.56 -14.41
CA SER A 776 -16.47 -31.33 -15.67
C SER A 776 -15.75 -30.60 -16.80
N THR A 777 -15.64 -29.26 -16.73
CA THR A 777 -14.92 -28.42 -17.72
C THR A 777 -13.43 -28.25 -17.44
N TYR A 778 -12.94 -28.75 -16.29
CA TYR A 778 -11.53 -28.64 -15.93
C TYR A 778 -10.77 -29.91 -16.30
N THR A 779 -9.61 -29.72 -16.89
CA THR A 779 -8.66 -30.79 -17.22
C THR A 779 -7.31 -30.51 -16.57
N GLU A 780 -6.53 -31.56 -16.32
CA GLU A 780 -5.20 -31.43 -15.72
C GLU A 780 -4.26 -30.63 -16.65
N ALA A 781 -3.67 -29.59 -16.10
CA ALA A 781 -2.98 -28.55 -16.88
C ALA A 781 -1.72 -29.10 -17.62
N TRP A 782 -0.95 -30.00 -16.99
CA TRP A 782 0.26 -30.55 -17.57
C TRP A 782 -0.04 -31.67 -18.57
N GLY A 783 -1.12 -32.42 -18.39
CA GLY A 783 -1.58 -33.41 -19.39
C GLY A 783 -1.84 -32.74 -20.75
N GLN A 784 -2.60 -31.65 -20.75
CA GLN A 784 -2.81 -30.86 -21.97
C GLN A 784 -1.55 -30.19 -22.51
N ALA A 785 -0.70 -29.62 -21.62
CA ALA A 785 0.52 -28.92 -22.03
C ALA A 785 1.51 -29.84 -22.71
N LEU A 786 1.59 -31.10 -22.29
CA LEU A 786 2.50 -32.09 -22.88
C LEU A 786 2.05 -32.57 -24.26
N GLU A 787 0.76 -32.54 -24.55
CA GLU A 787 0.18 -32.98 -25.84
C GLU A 787 0.21 -31.88 -26.91
N THR A 788 0.28 -30.61 -26.53
CA THR A 788 0.14 -29.48 -27.45
C THR A 788 1.48 -28.85 -27.85
N LYS A 789 1.86 -28.91 -29.16
CA LYS A 789 3.11 -28.32 -29.66
C LYS A 789 3.30 -26.84 -29.34
N SER A 790 2.23 -26.04 -29.43
CA SER A 790 2.26 -24.59 -29.15
C SER A 790 2.56 -24.29 -27.67
N LEU A 791 2.12 -25.16 -26.75
CA LEU A 791 2.41 -25.00 -25.33
C LEU A 791 3.85 -25.41 -25.00
N LYS A 792 4.40 -26.42 -25.67
CA LYS A 792 5.83 -26.81 -25.53
C LYS A 792 6.76 -25.68 -25.95
N ALA A 793 6.44 -24.96 -27.03
CA ALA A 793 7.24 -23.82 -27.50
C ALA A 793 7.36 -22.68 -26.47
N MET A 794 6.40 -22.51 -25.54
CA MET A 794 6.49 -21.49 -24.48
C MET A 794 7.65 -21.72 -23.51
N TYR A 795 8.15 -22.96 -23.42
CA TYR A 795 9.24 -23.33 -22.49
C TYR A 795 10.59 -23.40 -23.19
N GLU A 796 10.64 -23.30 -24.52
CA GLU A 796 11.89 -23.24 -25.26
C GLU A 796 12.62 -21.92 -24.97
N VAL A 797 13.95 -21.99 -24.85
CA VAL A 797 14.79 -20.79 -24.71
C VAL A 797 14.85 -20.14 -26.08
N GLU A 798 14.42 -18.88 -26.19
CA GLU A 798 14.71 -18.09 -27.40
C GLU A 798 16.24 -18.04 -27.58
N THR A 799 16.76 -18.78 -28.52
CA THR A 799 18.13 -18.58 -28.97
C THR A 799 18.18 -17.21 -29.62
N VAL A 800 18.67 -16.22 -28.87
CA VAL A 800 19.06 -14.93 -29.43
C VAL A 800 20.10 -15.24 -30.52
N LYS A 801 19.68 -15.12 -31.77
CA LYS A 801 20.58 -15.15 -32.94
C LYS A 801 21.32 -13.82 -33.07
#